data_8e9c3f0692163af2ede8eef468b7bca7
#
_entry.id   8e9c3f0692163af2ede8eef468b7bca7
#
_cell.length_a   1.000
_cell.length_b   1.000
_cell.length_c   1.000
_cell.angle_alpha   90.00
_cell.angle_beta   90.00
_cell.angle_gamma   90.00
#
_symmetry.space_group_name_H-M   'P 1'
#
loop_
_entity.id
_entity.type
_entity.pdbx_description
1 polymer ?
#
loop_
_entity_poly.entity_id
_entity_poly.type
_entity_poly.pdbx_seq_one_letter_code
_entity_poly.pdbx_strand_id
1 'polypeptide(L)'
;MKIKFFLPFIMIALFTSCNKTVKILQVPGKDQFCKIDINGVSVLPSGRYATPVGEFLRITNDPYGMAISPNGNKAVTLHNGVFTIIDLASLNNVRIPSYDKKIKSPLSSGSFLGVAFSADSKNVYLSGGNNGAVIVYDVEKLEKLESFDLNGAVNGVDYQDSFTSDLLLNDEKNELLVLDRGNFRMVRIDLESGKITASTKVGRQPFGLALSPNKKQAFVANVGVYSYPLIEGATPENYDSLRISHHPYGENTKESIEGTVVEGRKIPGLGSPLHPDAMSVFTIDLNKNTVISKFKTGHQIGQTVEDAEVVGGASPNSIAVGKQFAYVTNATNDNISIIDHKSQKIVGHIPIQIDKRIDNLRGSLPFGITMSEDEKTLYVALLGFNAVAVIDIPTKTTKGLIPSGWGSTRVELSKDEKDIYIISCRGLGAGPNGGEGFVSPEQGHYVGDIQLGSFQKVSMPSDIKLKEYTEQVIDNTFIETSIVDDGKNPMPPLPGLRQSPIKYVVYITKENRTYDEVFGQLKNAAGDSTLARYGVNNEYTLPEENRKDFPNLRISPNHHKAAKQFAFSDNYYCDSDASVHGHHWLVGVIPNEWVEANASTSKTVMPFSKAEGRRFPKTIGSVDPEDYAEIGGLWEALERQNVEFYNFGQANESGHEREEWYDTNTGAAHGVMIPMQRALFKRTSHNYAGYNMNIPDQYRMDQFETEFTKKWIDGDEEMPPLVTMMIPNDHGAGIRPEDGYPYQHSFMVDNDLAVGRVLHFLSRTKYWKDMLVIITEDDPQGGVDHIDGHRSILMMAGPYVKKGYVSHTHANFGSILKTIYNILNVPYVNHFDVTASLLQDFFTDEPDFTPYTLERHDSRVFDAELSMKKYNKTIDWRKIEQGPSMDDADDARKILYKKKTEE
;
A
#
# COMPACT_ATOMS: atom_id res chain seq x y z
N MET A 1 -14.52 -87.10 2.41
CA MET A 1 -15.03 -85.82 2.93
C MET A 1 -13.86 -85.05 3.52
N LYS A 2 -13.29 -84.17 2.75
CA LYS A 2 -12.12 -83.32 3.20
C LYS A 2 -12.63 -81.89 3.42
N ILE A 3 -12.62 -81.44 4.66
CA ILE A 3 -13.01 -80.09 5.06
C ILE A 3 -11.78 -79.19 4.84
N LYS A 4 -11.91 -78.17 3.98
CA LYS A 4 -10.94 -77.10 3.81
C LYS A 4 -11.28 -75.95 4.75
N PHE A 5 -10.40 -75.67 5.69
CA PHE A 5 -10.43 -74.46 6.48
C PHE A 5 -9.91 -73.29 5.66
N PHE A 6 -10.75 -72.24 5.43
CA PHE A 6 -10.38 -70.94 4.94
C PHE A 6 -10.03 -70.03 6.15
N LEU A 7 -8.79 -69.61 6.30
CA LEU A 7 -8.37 -68.54 7.17
C LEU A 7 -8.55 -67.19 6.42
N PRO A 8 -9.24 -66.18 6.98
CA PRO A 8 -9.23 -64.87 6.36
C PRO A 8 -7.91 -64.18 6.73
N PHE A 9 -7.11 -63.81 5.73
CA PHE A 9 -6.00 -62.89 5.87
C PHE A 9 -6.56 -61.48 6.08
N ILE A 10 -6.51 -60.97 7.33
CA ILE A 10 -6.73 -59.57 7.62
C ILE A 10 -5.49 -58.81 7.21
N MET A 11 -5.56 -58.13 6.05
CA MET A 11 -4.53 -57.19 5.59
C MET A 11 -4.67 -55.93 6.44
N ILE A 12 -3.87 -55.80 7.50
CA ILE A 12 -3.71 -54.54 8.22
C ILE A 12 -2.88 -53.63 7.29
N ALA A 13 -3.55 -52.68 6.61
CA ALA A 13 -2.88 -51.60 5.91
C ALA A 13 -2.28 -50.70 6.98
N LEU A 14 -1.00 -50.87 7.27
CA LEU A 14 -0.18 -49.90 7.98
C LEU A 14 -0.10 -48.64 7.09
N PHE A 15 -0.92 -47.66 7.33
CA PHE A 15 -0.68 -46.28 6.87
C PHE A 15 0.56 -45.78 7.58
N THR A 16 1.73 -46.01 7.00
CA THR A 16 2.93 -45.28 7.36
C THR A 16 2.71 -43.84 6.91
N SER A 17 2.36 -42.94 7.81
CA SER A 17 2.47 -41.50 7.61
C SER A 17 3.93 -41.23 7.26
N CYS A 18 4.23 -40.94 5.99
CA CYS A 18 5.57 -40.55 5.58
C CYS A 18 5.74 -39.08 5.97
N ASN A 19 6.37 -38.81 7.09
CA ASN A 19 6.78 -37.44 7.43
C ASN A 19 7.64 -36.87 6.30
N LYS A 20 7.20 -35.76 5.69
CA LYS A 20 7.99 -35.08 4.66
C LYS A 20 8.68 -33.86 5.27
N THR A 21 9.99 -33.80 5.17
CA THR A 21 10.73 -32.57 5.48
C THR A 21 10.70 -31.67 4.25
N VAL A 22 10.19 -30.46 4.41
CA VAL A 22 10.13 -29.42 3.38
C VAL A 22 10.90 -28.19 3.82
N LYS A 23 11.51 -27.50 2.86
CA LYS A 23 12.17 -26.21 3.07
C LYS A 23 11.22 -25.10 2.71
N ILE A 24 11.13 -24.11 3.58
CA ILE A 24 10.34 -22.90 3.38
C ILE A 24 11.21 -21.66 3.61
N LEU A 25 10.85 -20.55 3.00
CA LEU A 25 11.43 -19.25 3.30
C LEU A 25 10.56 -18.54 4.33
N GLN A 26 11.17 -17.87 5.30
CA GLN A 26 10.50 -17.06 6.31
C GLN A 26 11.35 -15.83 6.64
N VAL A 27 10.72 -14.78 7.14
CA VAL A 27 11.43 -13.58 7.63
C VAL A 27 12.32 -13.92 8.83
N PRO A 28 13.49 -13.27 8.99
CA PRO A 28 14.40 -13.55 10.10
C PRO A 28 13.83 -13.14 11.46
N GLY A 29 12.96 -12.14 11.51
CA GLY A 29 12.30 -11.66 12.73
C GLY A 29 11.05 -12.43 13.15
N LYS A 30 10.75 -13.60 12.57
CA LYS A 30 9.50 -14.38 12.81
C LYS A 30 9.13 -14.65 14.28
N ASP A 31 10.09 -14.59 15.19
CA ASP A 31 9.90 -14.81 16.62
C ASP A 31 10.16 -13.53 17.45
N GLN A 32 10.14 -12.34 16.84
CA GLN A 32 10.45 -11.06 17.48
C GLN A 32 9.33 -10.04 17.25
N PHE A 33 9.13 -9.17 18.23
CA PHE A 33 8.35 -7.94 18.05
C PHE A 33 9.13 -6.89 17.25
N CYS A 34 8.42 -5.98 16.58
CA CYS A 34 9.04 -4.80 15.98
C CYS A 34 9.86 -4.04 17.01
N LYS A 35 10.99 -3.50 16.56
CA LYS A 35 11.82 -2.59 17.37
C LYS A 35 12.72 -1.75 16.47
N ILE A 36 13.01 -0.55 16.92
CA ILE A 36 14.04 0.31 16.36
C ILE A 36 15.31 0.19 17.20
N ASP A 37 16.42 -0.17 16.55
CA ASP A 37 17.76 -0.19 17.14
C ASP A 37 18.74 0.48 16.17
N ILE A 38 19.05 1.75 16.43
CA ILE A 38 19.91 2.57 15.56
C ILE A 38 21.35 2.02 15.48
N ASN A 39 21.81 1.35 16.53
CA ASN A 39 23.17 0.80 16.62
C ASN A 39 23.26 -0.71 16.41
N GLY A 40 22.14 -1.35 16.10
CA GLY A 40 22.03 -2.79 15.98
C GLY A 40 21.09 -3.25 14.87
N VAL A 41 20.22 -4.19 15.22
CA VAL A 41 19.25 -4.77 14.29
C VAL A 41 17.85 -4.24 14.61
N SER A 42 17.28 -3.45 13.70
CA SER A 42 15.86 -3.10 13.74
C SER A 42 15.02 -4.21 13.12
N VAL A 43 13.86 -4.49 13.72
CA VAL A 43 12.87 -5.43 13.19
C VAL A 43 11.70 -4.64 12.65
N LEU A 44 11.47 -4.73 11.35
CA LEU A 44 10.43 -3.99 10.61
C LEU A 44 9.05 -4.66 10.72
N PRO A 45 7.95 -3.94 10.43
CA PRO A 45 6.61 -4.52 10.33
C PRO A 45 6.52 -5.77 9.46
N SER A 46 7.29 -5.84 8.38
CA SER A 46 7.40 -7.03 7.53
C SER A 46 8.10 -8.24 8.17
N GLY A 47 8.67 -8.10 9.38
CA GLY A 47 9.52 -9.11 10.01
C GLY A 47 10.93 -9.20 9.43
N ARG A 48 11.26 -8.39 8.42
CA ARG A 48 12.59 -8.23 7.88
C ARG A 48 13.45 -7.41 8.83
N TYR A 49 14.77 -7.58 8.73
CA TYR A 49 15.70 -6.72 9.46
C TYR A 49 16.08 -5.49 8.64
N ALA A 50 16.33 -4.39 9.33
CA ALA A 50 17.00 -3.22 8.77
C ALA A 50 18.32 -2.99 9.51
N THR A 51 19.42 -3.09 8.77
CA THR A 51 20.79 -2.88 9.26
C THR A 51 21.57 -2.05 8.24
N PRO A 52 21.18 -0.77 8.05
CA PRO A 52 21.84 0.11 7.09
C PRO A 52 23.32 0.26 7.41
N VAL A 53 24.17 0.35 6.36
CA VAL A 53 25.63 0.46 6.50
C VAL A 53 26.11 1.89 6.30
N GLY A 54 27.31 2.21 6.81
CA GLY A 54 27.89 3.55 6.72
C GLY A 54 27.36 4.51 7.79
N GLU A 55 27.37 5.81 7.50
CA GLU A 55 26.82 6.84 8.37
C GLU A 55 25.31 6.97 8.09
N PHE A 56 24.49 6.96 9.15
CA PHE A 56 23.03 6.92 9.06
C PHE A 56 22.40 8.10 9.82
N LEU A 57 21.48 8.79 9.13
CA LEU A 57 20.76 9.95 9.68
C LEU A 57 19.25 9.73 9.50
N ARG A 58 18.46 9.86 10.57
CA ARG A 58 17.01 9.91 10.48
C ARG A 58 16.58 11.33 10.06
N ILE A 59 15.72 11.41 9.06
CA ILE A 59 15.16 12.67 8.53
C ILE A 59 13.63 12.59 8.50
N THR A 60 12.97 13.62 8.00
CA THR A 60 11.50 13.59 7.83
C THR A 60 11.08 12.37 6.98
N ASN A 61 9.88 11.84 7.23
CA ASN A 61 9.28 10.77 6.45
C ASN A 61 9.23 11.08 4.95
N ASP A 62 9.11 10.03 4.16
CA ASP A 62 8.89 10.05 2.70
C ASP A 62 9.86 10.92 1.89
N PRO A 63 11.19 10.78 2.04
CA PRO A 63 12.15 11.37 1.10
C PRO A 63 12.14 10.59 -0.22
N TYR A 64 11.79 11.27 -1.33
CA TYR A 64 11.79 10.68 -2.67
C TYR A 64 12.74 11.40 -3.63
N GLY A 65 12.82 12.72 -3.57
CA GLY A 65 13.78 13.52 -4.31
C GLY A 65 15.08 13.76 -3.55
N MET A 66 16.22 13.73 -4.23
CA MET A 66 17.52 14.08 -3.66
C MET A 66 18.41 14.73 -4.70
N ALA A 67 19.11 15.79 -4.32
CA ALA A 67 20.18 16.40 -5.10
C ALA A 67 21.41 16.67 -4.24
N ILE A 68 22.59 16.48 -4.85
CA ILE A 68 23.88 16.84 -4.25
C ILE A 68 24.36 18.15 -4.87
N SER A 69 24.85 19.08 -4.04
CA SER A 69 25.36 20.35 -4.52
C SER A 69 26.60 20.17 -5.41
N PRO A 70 26.78 20.96 -6.49
CA PRO A 70 27.95 20.87 -7.39
C PRO A 70 29.30 20.96 -6.71
N ASN A 71 29.38 21.69 -5.55
CA ASN A 71 30.60 21.78 -4.73
C ASN A 71 30.81 20.58 -3.80
N GLY A 72 29.85 19.63 -3.72
CA GLY A 72 29.93 18.41 -2.91
C GLY A 72 29.73 18.61 -1.40
N ASN A 73 29.26 19.77 -0.94
CA ASN A 73 29.18 20.08 0.49
C ASN A 73 27.79 19.83 1.10
N LYS A 74 26.73 19.83 0.30
CA LYS A 74 25.36 19.74 0.76
C LYS A 74 24.56 18.70 -0.04
N ALA A 75 23.58 18.08 0.62
CA ALA A 75 22.48 17.41 -0.03
C ALA A 75 21.17 18.12 0.34
N VAL A 76 20.18 18.06 -0.56
CA VAL A 76 18.81 18.40 -0.26
C VAL A 76 17.91 17.21 -0.59
N THR A 77 17.07 16.83 0.38
CA THR A 77 16.03 15.80 0.17
C THR A 77 14.67 16.47 0.12
N LEU A 78 13.82 16.00 -0.79
CA LEU A 78 12.47 16.52 -1.00
C LEU A 78 11.43 15.49 -0.52
N HIS A 79 10.46 15.99 0.23
CA HIS A 79 9.35 15.26 0.84
C HIS A 79 8.03 15.95 0.48
N ASN A 80 6.90 15.41 0.93
CA ASN A 80 5.60 16.04 0.70
C ASN A 80 5.44 17.36 1.49
N GLY A 81 5.60 18.49 0.80
CA GLY A 81 5.51 19.83 1.41
C GLY A 81 6.69 20.22 2.31
N VAL A 82 7.70 19.38 2.40
CA VAL A 82 8.87 19.51 3.27
C VAL A 82 10.14 19.26 2.46
N PHE A 83 11.27 19.84 2.88
CA PHE A 83 12.60 19.45 2.41
C PHE A 83 13.61 19.55 3.53
N THR A 84 14.71 18.80 3.42
CA THR A 84 15.78 18.79 4.41
C THR A 84 17.09 19.12 3.74
N ILE A 85 17.81 20.11 4.28
CA ILE A 85 19.16 20.49 3.85
C ILE A 85 20.16 19.78 4.77
N ILE A 86 21.10 19.04 4.21
CA ILE A 86 22.08 18.21 4.94
C ILE A 86 23.49 18.69 4.60
N ASP A 87 24.33 18.95 5.57
CA ASP A 87 25.77 19.15 5.41
C ASP A 87 26.46 17.78 5.31
N LEU A 88 27.13 17.49 4.20
CA LEU A 88 27.68 16.16 3.91
C LEU A 88 28.94 15.81 4.70
N ALA A 89 29.61 16.82 5.32
CA ALA A 89 30.79 16.57 6.14
C ALA A 89 30.44 16.23 7.58
N SER A 90 29.40 16.89 8.14
CA SER A 90 29.02 16.76 9.56
C SER A 90 27.73 15.99 9.77
N LEU A 91 26.94 15.77 8.72
CA LEU A 91 25.57 15.27 8.72
C LEU A 91 24.59 16.14 9.55
N ASN A 92 24.97 17.37 9.89
CA ASN A 92 24.03 18.32 10.44
C ASN A 92 22.96 18.65 9.40
N ASN A 93 21.71 18.75 9.86
CA ASN A 93 20.60 18.98 8.94
C ASN A 93 19.65 20.07 9.43
N VAL A 94 18.94 20.67 8.47
CA VAL A 94 17.90 21.67 8.73
C VAL A 94 16.65 21.24 7.95
N ARG A 95 15.58 20.94 8.68
CA ARG A 95 14.25 20.65 8.12
C ARG A 95 13.51 21.95 7.82
N ILE A 96 12.88 22.04 6.66
CA ILE A 96 12.04 23.16 6.23
C ILE A 96 10.62 22.66 5.92
N PRO A 97 9.57 23.03 6.65
CA PRO A 97 9.57 23.99 7.77
C PRO A 97 10.24 23.42 9.03
N SER A 98 10.78 24.29 9.88
CA SER A 98 11.30 23.88 11.20
C SER A 98 10.15 23.45 12.12
N TYR A 99 10.40 22.49 13.04
CA TYR A 99 9.36 22.03 13.99
C TYR A 99 8.85 23.17 14.88
N ASP A 100 9.71 24.10 15.29
CA ASP A 100 9.33 25.28 16.06
C ASP A 100 8.58 26.36 15.23
N LYS A 101 8.31 26.08 13.94
CA LYS A 101 7.59 26.91 12.98
C LYS A 101 8.18 28.30 12.73
N LYS A 102 9.43 28.57 13.16
CA LYS A 102 10.12 29.83 12.87
C LYS A 102 10.49 29.93 11.39
N ILE A 103 10.91 28.83 10.78
CA ILE A 103 11.15 28.74 9.33
C ILE A 103 9.94 28.05 8.70
N LYS A 104 9.27 28.73 7.76
CA LYS A 104 8.09 28.22 7.07
C LYS A 104 8.51 27.52 5.77
N SER A 105 7.80 26.45 5.40
CA SER A 105 7.95 25.87 4.07
C SER A 105 7.35 26.77 2.99
N PRO A 106 8.04 27.01 1.89
CA PRO A 106 7.46 27.62 0.70
C PRO A 106 6.68 26.62 -0.17
N LEU A 107 6.73 25.33 0.16
CA LEU A 107 6.09 24.25 -0.56
C LEU A 107 4.67 24.01 -0.04
N SER A 108 3.80 23.54 -0.94
CA SER A 108 2.51 22.93 -0.63
C SER A 108 2.59 21.40 -0.76
N SER A 109 1.51 20.69 -0.43
CA SER A 109 1.44 19.25 -0.62
C SER A 109 1.62 18.85 -2.08
N GLY A 110 2.12 17.63 -2.31
CA GLY A 110 2.33 17.04 -3.63
C GLY A 110 3.72 17.27 -4.22
N SER A 111 4.63 17.96 -3.53
CA SER A 111 6.05 17.95 -3.89
C SER A 111 6.60 16.53 -3.71
N PHE A 112 7.40 16.04 -4.69
CA PHE A 112 7.76 14.63 -4.66
C PHE A 112 9.21 14.36 -5.12
N LEU A 113 9.56 14.55 -6.40
CA LEU A 113 10.87 14.18 -6.96
C LEU A 113 11.78 15.37 -7.23
N GLY A 114 11.24 16.43 -7.80
CA GLY A 114 12.02 17.44 -8.50
C GLY A 114 12.81 18.34 -7.57
N VAL A 115 14.11 18.11 -7.49
CA VAL A 115 15.06 18.96 -6.78
C VAL A 115 16.38 19.07 -7.55
N ALA A 116 16.89 20.30 -7.75
CA ALA A 116 18.17 20.54 -8.39
C ALA A 116 18.88 21.78 -7.78
N PHE A 117 20.20 21.72 -7.63
CA PHE A 117 20.99 22.86 -7.22
C PHE A 117 21.32 23.80 -8.39
N SER A 118 21.49 25.10 -8.10
CA SER A 118 22.15 26.04 -9.00
C SER A 118 23.63 25.67 -9.18
N ALA A 119 24.23 26.06 -10.30
CA ALA A 119 25.62 25.74 -10.61
C ALA A 119 26.64 26.28 -9.56
N ASP A 120 26.30 27.37 -8.87
CA ASP A 120 27.12 27.97 -7.80
C ASP A 120 26.83 27.35 -6.41
N SER A 121 25.93 26.38 -6.32
CA SER A 121 25.56 25.66 -5.09
C SER A 121 24.85 26.50 -4.00
N LYS A 122 24.36 27.70 -4.31
CA LYS A 122 23.73 28.59 -3.33
C LYS A 122 22.22 28.40 -3.27
N ASN A 123 21.61 28.11 -4.39
CA ASN A 123 20.17 27.98 -4.50
C ASN A 123 19.78 26.54 -4.84
N VAL A 124 18.58 26.19 -4.45
CA VAL A 124 17.93 24.94 -4.86
C VAL A 124 16.60 25.26 -5.52
N TYR A 125 16.33 24.55 -6.64
CA TYR A 125 15.05 24.54 -7.34
C TYR A 125 14.26 23.35 -6.86
N LEU A 126 13.02 23.59 -6.41
CA LEU A 126 12.13 22.58 -5.81
C LEU A 126 10.82 22.52 -6.57
N SER A 127 10.38 21.34 -6.98
CA SER A 127 9.04 21.15 -7.52
C SER A 127 7.99 21.41 -6.42
N GLY A 128 7.06 22.30 -6.68
CA GLY A 128 6.02 22.69 -5.72
C GLY A 128 4.77 21.81 -5.76
N GLY A 129 4.77 20.77 -6.60
CA GLY A 129 3.66 19.83 -6.67
C GLY A 129 2.34 20.47 -7.07
N ASN A 130 1.38 20.43 -6.17
CA ASN A 130 0.00 20.89 -6.39
C ASN A 130 -0.17 22.35 -6.76
N ASN A 131 0.75 23.21 -6.39
CA ASN A 131 0.66 24.64 -6.76
C ASN A 131 1.11 24.95 -8.19
N GLY A 132 1.60 23.94 -8.92
CA GLY A 132 2.00 24.09 -10.32
C GLY A 132 3.20 25.01 -10.55
N ALA A 133 4.06 25.19 -9.56
CA ALA A 133 5.19 26.10 -9.64
C ALA A 133 6.51 25.41 -9.30
N VAL A 134 7.64 26.03 -9.67
CA VAL A 134 8.98 25.73 -9.16
C VAL A 134 9.37 26.81 -8.15
N ILE A 135 9.86 26.40 -6.99
CA ILE A 135 10.30 27.30 -5.92
C ILE A 135 11.82 27.43 -5.99
N VAL A 136 12.34 28.65 -5.91
CA VAL A 136 13.77 28.95 -5.77
C VAL A 136 14.06 29.30 -4.33
N TYR A 137 14.99 28.59 -3.70
CA TYR A 137 15.29 28.73 -2.28
C TYR A 137 16.81 28.86 -2.03
N ASP A 138 17.21 29.85 -1.23
CA ASP A 138 18.59 30.05 -0.80
C ASP A 138 18.91 29.12 0.38
N VAL A 139 19.83 28.18 0.18
CA VAL A 139 20.13 27.15 1.20
C VAL A 139 21.02 27.63 2.35
N GLU A 140 21.60 28.83 2.24
CA GLU A 140 22.41 29.42 3.31
C GLU A 140 21.60 30.42 4.15
N LYS A 141 20.82 31.29 3.48
CA LYS A 141 19.95 32.25 4.15
C LYS A 141 18.65 31.63 4.67
N LEU A 142 18.30 30.43 4.22
CA LEU A 142 17.08 29.71 4.55
C LEU A 142 15.81 30.53 4.20
N GLU A 143 15.79 31.09 3.00
CA GLU A 143 14.68 31.92 2.52
C GLU A 143 14.28 31.60 1.07
N LYS A 144 12.97 31.74 0.78
CA LYS A 144 12.45 31.69 -0.59
C LYS A 144 12.86 32.96 -1.33
N LEU A 145 13.45 32.81 -2.50
CA LEU A 145 13.83 33.95 -3.37
C LEU A 145 12.70 34.31 -4.32
N GLU A 146 12.24 33.33 -5.10
CA GLU A 146 11.22 33.52 -6.15
C GLU A 146 10.47 32.21 -6.42
N SER A 147 9.55 32.25 -7.38
CA SER A 147 8.85 31.04 -7.90
C SER A 147 8.47 31.25 -9.37
N PHE A 148 8.55 30.16 -10.14
CA PHE A 148 8.14 30.12 -11.54
C PHE A 148 6.82 29.36 -11.66
N ASP A 149 5.74 30.08 -12.00
CA ASP A 149 4.42 29.49 -12.22
C ASP A 149 4.35 28.85 -13.62
N LEU A 150 3.88 27.61 -13.73
CA LEU A 150 3.71 26.89 -14.98
C LEU A 150 2.35 27.15 -15.64
N ASN A 151 1.40 27.77 -14.94
CA ASN A 151 0.10 28.14 -15.50
C ASN A 151 0.23 29.35 -16.44
N GLY A 152 -0.78 29.50 -17.31
CA GLY A 152 -0.89 30.61 -18.24
C GLY A 152 -0.68 30.24 -19.71
N ALA A 153 -0.70 31.23 -20.58
CA ALA A 153 -0.64 31.03 -22.02
C ALA A 153 0.79 30.79 -22.54
N VAL A 154 0.97 29.65 -23.19
CA VAL A 154 2.25 29.31 -23.89
C VAL A 154 1.91 28.86 -25.31
N ASN A 155 2.47 29.56 -26.31
CA ASN A 155 2.25 29.27 -27.74
C ASN A 155 0.76 29.16 -28.15
N GLY A 156 -0.11 30.01 -27.56
CA GLY A 156 -1.53 30.05 -27.88
C GLY A 156 -2.40 29.02 -27.15
N VAL A 157 -1.82 28.20 -26.26
CA VAL A 157 -2.52 27.29 -25.38
C VAL A 157 -2.51 27.86 -23.97
N ASP A 158 -3.69 27.97 -23.35
CA ASP A 158 -3.84 28.39 -21.95
C ASP A 158 -3.81 27.15 -21.02
N TYR A 159 -2.74 27.02 -20.26
CA TYR A 159 -2.51 25.93 -19.31
C TYR A 159 -3.00 26.33 -17.93
N GLN A 160 -3.75 25.45 -17.30
CA GLN A 160 -4.30 25.63 -15.96
C GLN A 160 -4.03 24.36 -15.11
N ASP A 161 -4.19 24.48 -13.82
CA ASP A 161 -4.10 23.34 -12.88
C ASP A 161 -2.80 22.52 -13.02
N SER A 162 -1.70 23.20 -13.37
CA SER A 162 -0.39 22.55 -13.50
C SER A 162 0.01 21.84 -12.20
N PHE A 163 0.74 20.73 -12.36
CA PHE A 163 1.29 19.93 -11.27
C PHE A 163 2.74 19.57 -11.59
N THR A 164 3.67 20.12 -10.82
CA THR A 164 5.09 19.85 -11.03
C THR A 164 5.52 18.52 -10.38
N SER A 165 6.16 17.62 -11.14
CA SER A 165 6.71 16.36 -10.63
C SER A 165 8.25 16.38 -10.54
N ASP A 166 8.96 16.10 -11.61
CA ASP A 166 10.42 16.11 -11.62
C ASP A 166 10.97 17.36 -12.33
N LEU A 167 12.21 17.75 -12.04
CA LEU A 167 12.90 18.86 -12.67
C LEU A 167 14.41 18.63 -12.69
N LEU A 168 15.09 19.29 -13.63
CA LEU A 168 16.54 19.34 -13.66
C LEU A 168 17.07 20.66 -14.27
N LEU A 169 18.32 20.98 -13.91
CA LEU A 169 19.04 22.14 -14.45
C LEU A 169 19.83 21.76 -15.70
N ASN A 170 19.64 22.52 -16.75
CA ASN A 170 20.56 22.57 -17.91
C ASN A 170 21.45 23.82 -17.78
N ASP A 171 22.59 23.65 -17.13
CA ASP A 171 23.51 24.71 -16.76
C ASP A 171 24.16 25.39 -18.02
N GLU A 172 24.38 24.65 -19.10
CA GLU A 172 24.92 25.20 -20.33
C GLU A 172 24.01 26.24 -20.98
N LYS A 173 22.69 26.11 -20.81
CA LYS A 173 21.70 27.02 -21.39
C LYS A 173 21.07 27.94 -20.36
N ASN A 174 21.47 27.85 -19.11
CA ASN A 174 20.86 28.55 -17.96
C ASN A 174 19.33 28.39 -17.92
N GLU A 175 18.86 27.15 -18.07
CA GLU A 175 17.42 26.83 -18.08
C GLU A 175 17.04 25.68 -17.17
N LEU A 176 15.82 25.68 -16.67
CA LEU A 176 15.20 24.52 -16.03
C LEU A 176 14.31 23.76 -17.01
N LEU A 177 14.40 22.44 -16.95
CA LEU A 177 13.42 21.54 -17.53
C LEU A 177 12.54 21.02 -16.41
N VAL A 178 11.23 21.13 -16.57
CA VAL A 178 10.25 20.79 -15.53
C VAL A 178 9.14 19.95 -16.12
N LEU A 179 8.78 18.86 -15.47
CA LEU A 179 7.61 18.06 -15.82
C LEU A 179 6.35 18.64 -15.19
N ASP A 180 5.37 18.95 -16.01
CA ASP A 180 4.00 19.29 -15.62
C ASP A 180 3.11 18.07 -15.83
N ARG A 181 2.96 17.29 -14.76
CA ARG A 181 2.13 16.10 -14.72
C ARG A 181 0.65 16.41 -14.98
N GLY A 182 0.17 17.57 -14.52
CA GLY A 182 -1.22 17.99 -14.72
C GLY A 182 -1.58 18.09 -16.21
N ASN A 183 -0.71 18.64 -17.02
CA ASN A 183 -0.95 18.90 -18.45
C ASN A 183 -0.18 17.97 -19.40
N PHE A 184 0.45 16.91 -18.90
CA PHE A 184 1.24 15.95 -19.67
C PHE A 184 2.28 16.62 -20.58
N ARG A 185 3.12 17.51 -20.02
CA ARG A 185 4.11 18.25 -20.79
C ARG A 185 5.45 18.41 -20.06
N MET A 186 6.51 18.63 -20.83
CA MET A 186 7.78 19.15 -20.35
C MET A 186 7.85 20.65 -20.66
N VAL A 187 8.16 21.45 -19.66
CA VAL A 187 8.28 22.92 -19.74
C VAL A 187 9.75 23.31 -19.63
N ARG A 188 10.19 24.31 -20.38
CA ARG A 188 11.51 24.92 -20.29
C ARG A 188 11.37 26.34 -19.76
N ILE A 189 12.13 26.68 -18.73
CA ILE A 189 12.13 27.99 -18.08
C ILE A 189 13.53 28.58 -18.22
N ASP A 190 13.64 29.74 -18.86
CA ASP A 190 14.87 30.53 -18.88
C ASP A 190 15.07 31.20 -17.52
N LEU A 191 16.20 30.94 -16.87
CA LEU A 191 16.47 31.37 -15.50
C LEU A 191 16.84 32.86 -15.40
N GLU A 192 17.25 33.52 -16.50
CA GLU A 192 17.53 34.96 -16.46
C GLU A 192 16.24 35.78 -16.51
N SER A 193 15.28 35.37 -17.33
CA SER A 193 14.01 36.07 -17.49
C SER A 193 12.86 35.51 -16.62
N GLY A 194 13.01 34.32 -16.04
CA GLY A 194 11.97 33.60 -15.34
C GLY A 194 10.81 33.12 -16.23
N LYS A 195 10.95 33.18 -17.58
CA LYS A 195 9.86 32.91 -18.52
C LYS A 195 9.93 31.51 -19.08
N ILE A 196 8.74 30.95 -19.33
CA ILE A 196 8.59 29.72 -20.10
C ILE A 196 8.97 30.00 -21.56
N THR A 197 9.98 29.30 -22.06
CA THR A 197 10.48 29.41 -23.44
C THR A 197 9.95 28.32 -24.36
N ALA A 198 9.53 27.16 -23.78
CA ALA A 198 8.97 26.09 -24.56
C ALA A 198 8.05 25.20 -23.68
N SER A 199 7.08 24.60 -24.37
CA SER A 199 6.15 23.58 -23.78
C SER A 199 6.03 22.44 -24.81
N THR A 200 6.44 21.24 -24.44
CA THR A 200 6.41 20.04 -25.29
C THR A 200 5.50 18.99 -24.68
N LYS A 201 4.45 18.56 -25.40
CA LYS A 201 3.57 17.47 -24.92
C LYS A 201 4.35 16.17 -24.83
N VAL A 202 4.15 15.41 -23.76
CA VAL A 202 4.78 14.11 -23.48
C VAL A 202 3.71 13.04 -23.25
N GLY A 203 4.11 11.88 -22.75
CA GLY A 203 3.18 10.80 -22.40
C GLY A 203 2.33 11.08 -21.17
N ARG A 204 1.49 10.10 -20.82
CA ARG A 204 0.55 10.22 -19.71
C ARG A 204 1.28 10.14 -18.37
N GLN A 205 0.92 11.00 -17.43
CA GLN A 205 1.49 11.07 -16.07
C GLN A 205 3.04 11.08 -16.11
N PRO A 206 3.69 12.13 -16.66
CA PRO A 206 5.15 12.22 -16.72
C PRO A 206 5.71 12.25 -15.30
N PHE A 207 6.72 11.39 -15.05
CA PHE A 207 7.21 11.07 -13.70
C PHE A 207 8.70 11.40 -13.55
N GLY A 208 9.59 10.79 -14.32
CA GLY A 208 11.03 10.99 -14.23
C GLY A 208 11.62 11.67 -15.47
N LEU A 209 12.65 12.48 -15.25
CA LEU A 209 13.31 13.32 -16.27
C LEU A 209 14.82 13.12 -16.24
N ALA A 210 15.44 13.00 -17.42
CA ALA A 210 16.89 12.95 -17.55
C ALA A 210 17.40 13.68 -18.80
N LEU A 211 18.65 14.15 -18.75
CA LEU A 211 19.34 14.78 -19.88
C LEU A 211 20.40 13.86 -20.47
N SER A 212 20.56 13.90 -21.81
CA SER A 212 21.75 13.33 -22.45
C SER A 212 23.01 14.09 -22.02
N PRO A 213 24.21 13.43 -21.99
CA PRO A 213 25.46 14.08 -21.59
C PRO A 213 25.80 15.30 -22.41
N ASN A 214 25.42 15.34 -23.71
CA ASN A 214 25.62 16.47 -24.59
C ASN A 214 24.53 17.55 -24.48
N LYS A 215 23.61 17.44 -23.52
CA LYS A 215 22.53 18.40 -23.21
C LYS A 215 21.60 18.75 -24.40
N LYS A 216 21.55 17.89 -25.44
CA LYS A 216 20.74 18.12 -26.65
C LYS A 216 19.40 17.36 -26.62
N GLN A 217 19.28 16.35 -25.78
CA GLN A 217 18.10 15.54 -25.70
C GLN A 217 17.65 15.42 -24.23
N ALA A 218 16.33 15.44 -23.99
CA ALA A 218 15.72 15.08 -22.74
C ALA A 218 14.96 13.76 -22.90
N PHE A 219 14.94 12.97 -21.84
CA PHE A 219 14.19 11.72 -21.73
C PHE A 219 13.16 11.87 -20.64
N VAL A 220 11.90 11.48 -20.92
CA VAL A 220 10.78 11.58 -19.98
C VAL A 220 10.14 10.21 -19.83
N ALA A 221 10.16 9.67 -18.61
CA ALA A 221 9.41 8.47 -18.25
C ALA A 221 7.96 8.85 -17.86
N ASN A 222 6.99 8.10 -18.37
CA ASN A 222 5.57 8.36 -18.20
C ASN A 222 4.90 7.09 -17.66
N VAL A 223 4.35 7.15 -16.44
CA VAL A 223 3.80 5.99 -15.75
C VAL A 223 2.31 5.75 -16.02
N GLY A 224 1.57 6.73 -16.54
CA GLY A 224 0.12 6.63 -16.71
C GLY A 224 -0.31 5.67 -17.81
N VAL A 225 -1.39 4.93 -17.56
CA VAL A 225 -2.02 4.01 -18.53
C VAL A 225 -3.12 4.71 -19.30
N TYR A 226 -4.00 5.43 -18.61
CA TYR A 226 -5.18 6.06 -19.21
C TYR A 226 -5.27 7.56 -18.97
N SER A 227 -6.15 8.23 -19.72
CA SER A 227 -6.63 9.59 -19.47
C SER A 227 -8.09 9.46 -19.04
N TYR A 228 -8.34 9.39 -17.75
CA TYR A 228 -9.65 9.08 -17.17
C TYR A 228 -10.71 10.11 -17.55
N PRO A 229 -11.72 9.76 -18.40
CA PRO A 229 -12.75 10.68 -18.82
C PRO A 229 -13.89 10.78 -17.80
N LEU A 230 -14.62 11.87 -17.88
CA LEU A 230 -15.93 11.99 -17.22
C LEU A 230 -17.01 11.27 -18.03
N ILE A 231 -18.13 10.96 -17.40
CA ILE A 231 -19.39 10.62 -18.09
C ILE A 231 -19.71 11.69 -19.13
N GLU A 232 -20.13 11.29 -20.33
CA GLU A 232 -20.43 12.20 -21.43
C GLU A 232 -21.56 13.18 -21.03
N GLY A 233 -21.31 14.47 -21.18
CA GLY A 233 -22.25 15.54 -20.81
C GLY A 233 -22.22 15.94 -19.33
N ALA A 234 -21.33 15.38 -18.50
CA ALA A 234 -21.20 15.79 -17.11
C ALA A 234 -20.67 17.23 -16.99
N THR A 235 -21.34 18.01 -16.14
CA THR A 235 -20.95 19.38 -15.73
C THR A 235 -20.97 19.46 -14.21
N PRO A 236 -20.37 20.48 -13.59
CA PRO A 236 -20.48 20.67 -12.14
C PRO A 236 -21.93 20.72 -11.62
N GLU A 237 -22.87 21.18 -12.44
CA GLU A 237 -24.28 21.34 -12.07
C GLU A 237 -25.10 20.06 -12.18
N ASN A 238 -24.71 19.12 -13.07
CA ASN A 238 -25.50 17.90 -13.34
C ASN A 238 -24.78 16.61 -12.95
N TYR A 239 -23.58 16.72 -12.46
CA TYR A 239 -22.66 15.61 -12.23
C TYR A 239 -23.28 14.49 -11.37
N ASP A 240 -23.94 14.88 -10.27
CA ASP A 240 -24.53 13.91 -9.34
C ASP A 240 -25.64 13.07 -9.97
N SER A 241 -26.43 13.68 -10.84
CA SER A 241 -27.50 12.97 -11.55
C SER A 241 -27.00 12.01 -12.64
N LEU A 242 -25.75 12.17 -13.06
CA LEU A 242 -25.14 11.33 -14.10
C LEU A 242 -24.24 10.21 -13.55
N ARG A 243 -23.89 10.22 -12.28
CA ARG A 243 -23.07 9.17 -11.66
C ARG A 243 -23.69 7.79 -11.81
N ILE A 244 -22.84 6.78 -11.84
CA ILE A 244 -23.22 5.37 -11.79
C ILE A 244 -22.81 4.76 -10.46
N SER A 245 -23.53 3.73 -10.01
CA SER A 245 -23.41 3.22 -8.64
C SER A 245 -22.23 2.25 -8.44
N HIS A 246 -21.58 1.79 -9.51
CA HIS A 246 -20.44 0.87 -9.44
C HIS A 246 -19.53 1.05 -10.66
N HIS A 247 -18.37 0.43 -10.66
CA HIS A 247 -17.42 0.48 -11.79
C HIS A 247 -18.10 0.11 -13.11
N PRO A 248 -17.84 0.86 -14.21
CA PRO A 248 -18.55 0.65 -15.48
C PRO A 248 -18.09 -0.61 -16.23
N TYR A 249 -16.85 -1.08 -15.98
CA TYR A 249 -16.24 -2.20 -16.70
C TYR A 249 -14.99 -2.73 -15.98
N GLY A 250 -14.58 -3.95 -16.38
CA GLY A 250 -13.27 -4.51 -16.01
C GLY A 250 -12.15 -3.92 -16.90
N GLU A 251 -10.96 -3.78 -16.34
CA GLU A 251 -9.76 -3.28 -17.03
C GLU A 251 -9.40 -4.16 -18.26
N ASN A 252 -8.90 -3.52 -19.32
CA ASN A 252 -8.46 -4.15 -20.57
C ASN A 252 -9.52 -5.11 -21.21
N THR A 253 -10.80 -4.81 -21.00
CA THR A 253 -11.92 -5.48 -21.70
C THR A 253 -12.34 -4.67 -22.93
N LYS A 254 -13.18 -5.24 -23.79
CA LYS A 254 -13.74 -4.53 -24.94
C LYS A 254 -14.52 -3.29 -24.50
N GLU A 255 -15.28 -3.43 -23.42
CA GLU A 255 -16.09 -2.35 -22.85
C GLU A 255 -15.23 -1.22 -22.32
N SER A 256 -14.10 -1.52 -21.68
CA SER A 256 -13.16 -0.50 -21.21
C SER A 256 -12.42 0.21 -22.34
N ILE A 257 -12.19 -0.47 -23.45
CA ILE A 257 -11.50 0.13 -24.62
C ILE A 257 -12.46 0.98 -25.45
N GLU A 258 -13.65 0.46 -25.78
CA GLU A 258 -14.58 1.09 -26.72
C GLU A 258 -15.68 1.94 -26.03
N GLY A 259 -15.95 1.71 -24.75
CA GLY A 259 -17.07 2.26 -24.01
C GLY A 259 -18.26 1.30 -23.95
N THR A 260 -19.24 1.61 -23.12
CA THR A 260 -20.41 0.77 -22.85
C THR A 260 -21.62 1.61 -22.45
N VAL A 261 -22.69 0.97 -22.00
CA VAL A 261 -23.88 1.60 -21.41
C VAL A 261 -24.13 0.98 -20.04
N VAL A 262 -24.16 1.79 -18.99
CA VAL A 262 -24.47 1.39 -17.61
C VAL A 262 -25.62 2.24 -17.10
N GLU A 263 -26.64 1.60 -16.49
CA GLU A 263 -27.82 2.30 -15.95
C GLU A 263 -28.49 3.27 -16.95
N GLY A 264 -28.45 2.91 -18.26
CA GLY A 264 -29.00 3.72 -19.34
C GLY A 264 -28.16 4.91 -19.78
N ARG A 265 -26.98 5.11 -19.19
CA ARG A 265 -26.00 6.17 -19.53
C ARG A 265 -24.92 5.63 -20.46
N LYS A 266 -24.53 6.41 -21.44
CA LYS A 266 -23.39 6.11 -22.31
C LYS A 266 -22.09 6.40 -21.56
N ILE A 267 -21.27 5.40 -21.40
CA ILE A 267 -19.98 5.46 -20.70
C ILE A 267 -18.86 5.46 -21.74
N PRO A 268 -17.97 6.46 -21.73
CA PRO A 268 -16.86 6.51 -22.67
C PRO A 268 -15.82 5.41 -22.36
N GLY A 269 -15.17 4.89 -23.39
CA GLY A 269 -14.03 4.00 -23.25
C GLY A 269 -12.75 4.75 -22.88
N LEU A 270 -11.80 4.02 -22.31
CA LEU A 270 -10.47 4.51 -21.93
C LEU A 270 -9.46 4.46 -23.09
N GLY A 271 -9.79 3.72 -24.15
CA GLY A 271 -8.86 3.36 -25.22
C GLY A 271 -7.94 2.20 -24.82
N SER A 272 -6.97 1.90 -25.71
CA SER A 272 -6.02 0.80 -25.47
C SER A 272 -4.97 1.14 -24.42
N PRO A 273 -4.63 0.23 -23.49
CA PRO A 273 -3.48 0.39 -22.60
C PRO A 273 -2.13 0.34 -23.32
N LEU A 274 -2.13 -0.14 -24.58
CA LEU A 274 -0.94 -0.15 -25.45
C LEU A 274 -0.75 1.15 -26.24
N HIS A 275 -1.54 2.20 -25.96
CA HIS A 275 -1.36 3.50 -26.61
C HIS A 275 0.09 3.98 -26.46
N PRO A 276 0.71 4.59 -27.52
CA PRO A 276 2.11 5.02 -27.46
C PRO A 276 2.45 5.98 -26.31
N ASP A 277 1.47 6.69 -25.76
CA ASP A 277 1.65 7.65 -24.66
C ASP A 277 1.50 6.99 -23.26
N ALA A 278 1.03 5.74 -23.20
CA ALA A 278 0.84 5.01 -21.97
C ALA A 278 2.13 4.26 -21.59
N MET A 279 2.53 4.28 -20.33
CA MET A 279 3.71 3.59 -19.77
C MET A 279 4.88 3.61 -20.78
N SER A 280 5.48 4.77 -20.98
CA SER A 280 6.38 5.02 -22.10
C SER A 280 7.55 5.92 -21.71
N VAL A 281 8.60 5.89 -22.53
CA VAL A 281 9.69 6.86 -22.46
C VAL A 281 9.71 7.69 -23.75
N PHE A 282 9.66 9.01 -23.59
CA PHE A 282 9.76 9.96 -24.70
C PHE A 282 11.16 10.53 -24.78
N THR A 283 11.71 10.64 -25.99
CA THR A 283 12.93 11.41 -26.25
C THR A 283 12.58 12.72 -26.94
N ILE A 284 13.09 13.83 -26.45
CA ILE A 284 12.79 15.18 -26.90
C ILE A 284 14.10 15.83 -27.43
N ASP A 285 14.08 16.34 -28.64
CA ASP A 285 15.14 17.21 -29.19
C ASP A 285 14.97 18.63 -28.62
N LEU A 286 15.93 19.05 -27.77
CA LEU A 286 15.86 20.33 -27.05
C LEU A 286 16.19 21.53 -27.96
N ASN A 287 16.76 21.34 -29.18
CA ASN A 287 16.98 22.42 -30.12
C ASN A 287 15.69 22.71 -30.90
N LYS A 288 14.86 21.70 -31.14
CA LYS A 288 13.61 21.81 -31.90
C LYS A 288 12.37 21.88 -31.03
N ASN A 289 12.48 21.53 -29.75
CA ASN A 289 11.35 21.35 -28.81
C ASN A 289 10.30 20.34 -29.34
N THR A 290 10.78 19.22 -29.90
CA THR A 290 9.93 18.20 -30.51
C THR A 290 10.27 16.81 -29.99
N VAL A 291 9.23 15.98 -29.80
CA VAL A 291 9.39 14.55 -29.53
C VAL A 291 9.96 13.88 -30.79
N ILE A 292 11.06 13.14 -30.61
CA ILE A 292 11.73 12.41 -31.72
C ILE A 292 11.50 10.90 -31.64
N SER A 293 11.17 10.38 -30.45
CA SER A 293 10.87 8.94 -30.24
C SER A 293 9.97 8.73 -29.07
N LYS A 294 9.22 7.62 -29.13
CA LYS A 294 8.37 7.08 -28.06
C LYS A 294 8.68 5.59 -27.91
N PHE A 295 9.02 5.17 -26.73
CA PHE A 295 9.36 3.77 -26.43
C PHE A 295 8.36 3.19 -25.43
N LYS A 296 7.91 1.97 -25.67
CA LYS A 296 7.23 1.14 -24.68
C LYS A 296 8.29 0.29 -23.99
N THR A 297 8.54 0.53 -22.71
CA THR A 297 9.58 -0.17 -21.93
C THR A 297 9.03 -1.39 -21.20
N GLY A 298 9.89 -2.29 -20.78
CA GLY A 298 9.53 -3.51 -20.04
C GLY A 298 8.52 -4.41 -20.73
N HIS A 299 7.75 -5.14 -19.95
CA HIS A 299 6.69 -6.02 -20.43
C HIS A 299 5.37 -5.23 -20.58
N GLN A 300 4.64 -5.54 -21.64
CA GLN A 300 3.42 -4.80 -21.99
C GLN A 300 2.17 -5.54 -21.52
N ILE A 301 1.13 -4.81 -21.12
CA ILE A 301 -0.20 -5.36 -20.77
C ILE A 301 -0.69 -6.28 -21.88
N GLY A 302 -1.16 -7.49 -21.53
CA GLY A 302 -1.60 -8.53 -22.44
C GLY A 302 -0.50 -9.42 -23.01
N GLN A 303 0.80 -9.17 -22.72
CA GLN A 303 1.85 -10.14 -23.02
C GLN A 303 1.82 -11.31 -22.04
N THR A 304 2.40 -12.43 -22.43
CA THR A 304 2.62 -13.57 -21.54
C THR A 304 4.09 -13.60 -21.12
N VAL A 305 4.33 -13.60 -19.82
CA VAL A 305 5.65 -13.72 -19.21
C VAL A 305 5.60 -14.83 -18.17
N GLU A 306 6.51 -15.82 -18.25
CA GLU A 306 6.59 -16.94 -17.31
C GLU A 306 5.21 -17.65 -17.12
N ASP A 307 4.50 -17.88 -18.24
CA ASP A 307 3.17 -18.49 -18.30
C ASP A 307 2.03 -17.68 -17.66
N ALA A 308 2.25 -16.42 -17.28
CA ALA A 308 1.24 -15.51 -16.75
C ALA A 308 0.98 -14.32 -17.70
N GLU A 309 -0.28 -13.87 -17.79
CA GLU A 309 -0.63 -12.64 -18.51
C GLU A 309 -0.16 -11.42 -17.70
N VAL A 310 0.52 -10.49 -18.36
CA VAL A 310 0.91 -9.19 -17.80
C VAL A 310 -0.33 -8.30 -17.73
N VAL A 311 -0.68 -7.85 -16.53
CA VAL A 311 -1.82 -6.96 -16.29
C VAL A 311 -1.37 -5.55 -15.89
N GLY A 312 -0.26 -5.40 -15.17
CA GLY A 312 0.21 -4.11 -14.64
C GLY A 312 1.17 -3.32 -15.54
N GLY A 313 1.66 -3.92 -16.64
CA GLY A 313 2.65 -3.26 -17.50
C GLY A 313 4.01 -3.04 -16.80
N ALA A 314 4.74 -1.98 -17.16
CA ALA A 314 6.14 -1.79 -16.75
C ALA A 314 6.36 -0.76 -15.64
N SER A 315 5.53 0.27 -15.52
CA SER A 315 5.73 1.44 -14.65
C SER A 315 7.15 2.05 -14.78
N PRO A 316 7.51 2.66 -15.93
CA PRO A 316 8.82 3.26 -16.12
C PRO A 316 8.94 4.58 -15.34
N ASN A 317 9.94 4.69 -14.45
CA ASN A 317 9.96 5.81 -13.50
C ASN A 317 11.24 6.67 -13.51
N SER A 318 12.43 6.10 -13.54
CA SER A 318 13.70 6.83 -13.45
C SER A 318 14.63 6.46 -14.59
N ILE A 319 15.52 7.39 -14.96
CA ILE A 319 16.36 7.25 -16.16
C ILE A 319 17.78 7.71 -15.85
N ALA A 320 18.78 6.88 -16.17
CA ALA A 320 20.20 7.26 -16.26
C ALA A 320 20.65 7.26 -17.71
N VAL A 321 21.30 8.34 -18.17
CA VAL A 321 21.65 8.51 -19.59
C VAL A 321 23.16 8.62 -19.77
N GLY A 322 23.75 7.67 -20.49
CA GLY A 322 25.15 7.69 -20.94
C GLY A 322 25.33 8.21 -22.38
N LYS A 323 26.56 8.13 -22.89
CA LYS A 323 26.92 8.62 -24.23
C LYS A 323 26.17 7.92 -25.36
N GLN A 324 25.79 6.66 -25.19
CA GLN A 324 25.11 5.86 -26.22
C GLN A 324 23.79 5.31 -25.74
N PHE A 325 23.69 4.93 -24.47
CA PHE A 325 22.53 4.22 -23.93
C PHE A 325 21.85 5.01 -22.81
N ALA A 326 20.52 4.93 -22.76
CA ALA A 326 19.73 5.32 -21.61
C ALA A 326 19.19 4.05 -20.92
N TYR A 327 19.20 4.05 -19.61
CA TYR A 327 18.77 2.95 -18.74
C TYR A 327 17.56 3.41 -17.97
N VAL A 328 16.45 2.67 -18.10
CA VAL A 328 15.15 3.03 -17.53
C VAL A 328 14.70 1.96 -16.57
N THR A 329 14.46 2.32 -15.32
CA THR A 329 13.88 1.40 -14.32
C THR A 329 12.40 1.16 -14.62
N ASN A 330 12.00 -0.12 -14.62
CA ASN A 330 10.63 -0.58 -14.77
C ASN A 330 10.22 -1.25 -13.45
N ALA A 331 9.50 -0.52 -12.59
CA ALA A 331 9.28 -0.93 -11.20
C ALA A 331 8.56 -2.27 -11.09
N THR A 332 7.44 -2.42 -11.78
CA THR A 332 6.59 -3.62 -11.66
C THR A 332 7.19 -4.87 -12.30
N ASN A 333 8.18 -4.71 -13.22
CA ASN A 333 8.82 -5.81 -13.92
C ASN A 333 10.17 -6.25 -13.31
N ASP A 334 10.65 -5.59 -12.27
CA ASP A 334 11.97 -5.82 -11.68
C ASP A 334 13.10 -5.86 -12.71
N ASN A 335 13.09 -4.92 -13.66
CA ASN A 335 14.12 -4.85 -14.70
C ASN A 335 14.44 -3.41 -15.13
N ILE A 336 15.49 -3.28 -15.93
CA ILE A 336 15.97 -2.03 -16.51
C ILE A 336 15.96 -2.15 -18.02
N SER A 337 15.21 -1.30 -18.73
CA SER A 337 15.26 -1.22 -20.20
C SER A 337 16.47 -0.45 -20.69
N ILE A 338 17.13 -0.92 -21.76
CA ILE A 338 18.26 -0.27 -22.41
C ILE A 338 17.79 0.34 -23.73
N ILE A 339 17.86 1.66 -23.85
CA ILE A 339 17.52 2.42 -25.05
C ILE A 339 18.81 2.90 -25.72
N ASP A 340 19.08 2.49 -26.95
CA ASP A 340 20.12 3.08 -27.76
C ASP A 340 19.58 4.34 -28.44
N HIS A 341 20.02 5.51 -27.98
CA HIS A 341 19.51 6.78 -28.47
C HIS A 341 20.14 7.23 -29.79
N LYS A 342 21.08 6.48 -30.37
CA LYS A 342 21.54 6.64 -31.77
C LYS A 342 20.60 5.94 -32.74
N SER A 343 20.32 4.66 -32.49
CA SER A 343 19.43 3.86 -33.36
C SER A 343 17.93 4.07 -33.03
N GLN A 344 17.62 4.77 -31.94
CA GLN A 344 16.27 5.03 -31.44
C GLN A 344 15.49 3.72 -31.23
N LYS A 345 16.09 2.76 -30.52
CA LYS A 345 15.51 1.42 -30.25
C LYS A 345 15.81 0.96 -28.84
N ILE A 346 14.90 0.17 -28.27
CA ILE A 346 15.21 -0.67 -27.12
C ILE A 346 16.06 -1.84 -27.61
N VAL A 347 17.22 -2.02 -27.00
CA VAL A 347 18.23 -3.03 -27.42
C VAL A 347 18.38 -4.16 -26.39
N GLY A 348 17.61 -4.15 -25.32
CA GLY A 348 17.58 -5.20 -24.31
C GLY A 348 17.05 -4.73 -22.96
N HIS A 349 17.06 -5.68 -22.01
CA HIS A 349 16.72 -5.45 -20.63
C HIS A 349 17.78 -6.05 -19.71
N ILE A 350 17.93 -5.52 -18.52
CA ILE A 350 18.75 -6.05 -17.43
C ILE A 350 17.78 -6.48 -16.33
N PRO A 351 17.62 -7.77 -16.04
CA PRO A 351 16.81 -8.21 -14.92
C PRO A 351 17.53 -7.90 -13.60
N ILE A 352 16.76 -7.52 -12.58
CA ILE A 352 17.29 -7.38 -11.22
C ILE A 352 17.09 -8.72 -10.52
N GLN A 353 18.16 -9.48 -10.44
CA GLN A 353 18.17 -10.79 -9.79
C GLN A 353 18.87 -10.69 -8.45
N ILE A 354 18.19 -11.08 -7.39
CA ILE A 354 18.63 -10.91 -6.00
C ILE A 354 19.12 -12.23 -5.44
N ASP A 355 18.28 -13.29 -5.50
CA ASP A 355 18.60 -14.63 -5.00
C ASP A 355 17.81 -15.68 -5.80
N LYS A 356 18.48 -16.79 -6.15
CA LYS A 356 17.89 -17.86 -6.96
C LYS A 356 16.64 -18.51 -6.38
N ARG A 357 16.43 -18.39 -5.06
CA ARG A 357 15.26 -18.95 -4.38
C ARG A 357 13.97 -18.15 -4.65
N ILE A 358 14.09 -16.92 -5.17
CA ILE A 358 13.00 -15.97 -5.42
C ILE A 358 13.06 -15.32 -6.81
N ASP A 359 13.96 -15.76 -7.70
CA ASP A 359 14.21 -15.12 -9.01
C ASP A 359 12.98 -15.06 -9.93
N ASN A 360 12.00 -15.96 -9.75
CA ASN A 360 10.77 -15.98 -10.56
C ASN A 360 9.64 -15.12 -9.99
N LEU A 361 9.90 -14.42 -8.88
CA LEU A 361 8.93 -13.58 -8.20
C LEU A 361 9.32 -12.11 -8.36
N ARG A 362 8.33 -11.23 -8.33
CA ARG A 362 8.52 -9.77 -8.39
C ARG A 362 8.44 -9.17 -6.99
N GLY A 363 8.82 -7.91 -6.86
CA GLY A 363 8.69 -7.16 -5.63
C GLY A 363 9.93 -6.39 -5.20
N SER A 364 10.96 -6.31 -6.06
CA SER A 364 12.14 -5.44 -5.82
C SER A 364 11.81 -3.97 -6.03
N LEU A 365 10.92 -3.66 -6.98
CA LEU A 365 10.45 -2.31 -7.32
C LEU A 365 11.62 -1.33 -7.56
N PRO A 366 12.41 -1.49 -8.63
CA PRO A 366 13.49 -0.57 -8.94
C PRO A 366 12.97 0.85 -9.16
N PHE A 367 13.58 1.81 -8.46
CA PHE A 367 13.19 3.21 -8.48
C PHE A 367 14.35 4.11 -8.90
N GLY A 368 14.89 4.95 -7.99
CA GLY A 368 15.97 5.86 -8.32
C GLY A 368 17.20 5.15 -8.89
N ILE A 369 17.76 5.66 -9.99
CA ILE A 369 18.91 5.10 -10.68
C ILE A 369 19.98 6.15 -10.92
N THR A 370 21.23 5.82 -10.61
CA THR A 370 22.40 6.63 -11.02
C THR A 370 23.46 5.75 -11.66
N MET A 371 24.36 6.36 -12.46
CA MET A 371 25.37 5.66 -13.23
C MET A 371 26.77 6.19 -12.91
N SER A 372 27.77 5.31 -12.83
CA SER A 372 29.17 5.70 -12.67
C SER A 372 29.67 6.53 -13.88
N GLU A 373 30.67 7.40 -13.67
CA GLU A 373 31.23 8.27 -14.71
C GLU A 373 31.84 7.47 -15.87
N ASP A 374 32.39 6.28 -15.60
CA ASP A 374 32.95 5.40 -16.64
C ASP A 374 31.89 4.60 -17.41
N GLU A 375 30.60 4.77 -17.08
CA GLU A 375 29.43 4.13 -17.71
C GLU A 375 29.45 2.59 -17.62
N LYS A 376 30.08 2.00 -16.57
CA LYS A 376 30.12 0.55 -16.38
C LYS A 376 29.24 0.02 -15.28
N THR A 377 28.80 0.88 -14.37
CA THR A 377 28.01 0.46 -13.20
C THR A 377 26.75 1.31 -13.08
N LEU A 378 25.61 0.66 -12.81
CA LEU A 378 24.39 1.33 -12.35
C LEU A 378 24.18 1.03 -10.87
N TYR A 379 23.74 2.04 -10.13
CA TYR A 379 23.26 1.91 -8.77
C TYR A 379 21.75 2.18 -8.78
N VAL A 380 20.97 1.24 -8.26
CA VAL A 380 19.51 1.25 -8.34
C VAL A 380 18.90 1.07 -6.96
N ALA A 381 18.15 2.05 -6.51
CA ALA A 381 17.39 1.95 -5.28
C ALA A 381 16.23 0.97 -5.45
N LEU A 382 16.09 0.01 -4.54
CA LEU A 382 15.04 -1.00 -4.55
C LEU A 382 14.00 -0.68 -3.49
N LEU A 383 12.87 -0.08 -3.88
CA LEU A 383 11.81 0.36 -2.97
C LEU A 383 11.25 -0.83 -2.16
N GLY A 384 11.08 -1.98 -2.78
CA GLY A 384 10.54 -3.19 -2.15
C GLY A 384 11.56 -4.09 -1.45
N PHE A 385 12.88 -3.77 -1.44
CA PHE A 385 13.90 -4.71 -0.98
C PHE A 385 14.92 -4.19 0.04
N ASN A 386 14.78 -2.99 0.55
CA ASN A 386 15.66 -2.35 1.56
C ASN A 386 17.15 -2.40 1.19
N ALA A 387 17.47 -2.15 -0.06
CA ALA A 387 18.83 -2.19 -0.59
C ALA A 387 19.00 -1.30 -1.83
N VAL A 388 20.26 -1.01 -2.15
CA VAL A 388 20.66 -0.50 -3.46
C VAL A 388 21.34 -1.62 -4.24
N ALA A 389 20.83 -1.94 -5.44
CA ALA A 389 21.46 -2.90 -6.35
C ALA A 389 22.62 -2.26 -7.10
N VAL A 390 23.75 -2.94 -7.17
CA VAL A 390 24.92 -2.60 -7.97
C VAL A 390 24.92 -3.48 -9.21
N ILE A 391 24.69 -2.88 -10.38
CA ILE A 391 24.53 -3.58 -11.66
C ILE A 391 25.76 -3.39 -12.52
N ASP A 392 26.33 -4.47 -13.00
CA ASP A 392 27.41 -4.44 -13.97
C ASP A 392 26.84 -4.33 -15.39
N ILE A 393 27.03 -3.18 -16.04
CA ILE A 393 26.46 -2.89 -17.36
C ILE A 393 27.02 -3.84 -18.45
N PRO A 394 28.34 -4.09 -18.54
CA PRO A 394 28.90 -4.99 -19.56
C PRO A 394 28.33 -6.40 -19.51
N THR A 395 28.15 -6.99 -18.31
CA THR A 395 27.62 -8.35 -18.15
C THR A 395 26.11 -8.40 -18.04
N LYS A 396 25.45 -7.24 -17.79
CA LYS A 396 24.02 -7.11 -17.55
C LYS A 396 23.52 -7.94 -16.37
N THR A 397 24.27 -7.95 -15.29
CA THR A 397 23.97 -8.74 -14.08
C THR A 397 24.05 -7.89 -12.83
N THR A 398 23.30 -8.29 -11.80
CA THR A 398 23.44 -7.75 -10.44
C THR A 398 24.76 -8.25 -9.86
N LYS A 399 25.70 -7.32 -9.59
CA LYS A 399 27.01 -7.58 -9.00
C LYS A 399 26.93 -7.78 -7.48
N GLY A 400 25.99 -7.08 -6.83
CA GLY A 400 25.77 -7.17 -5.40
C GLY A 400 24.74 -6.15 -4.91
N LEU A 401 24.53 -6.14 -3.60
CA LEU A 401 23.52 -5.32 -2.91
C LEU A 401 24.18 -4.55 -1.77
N ILE A 402 23.73 -3.30 -1.54
CA ILE A 402 24.17 -2.45 -0.41
C ILE A 402 22.99 -2.30 0.55
N PRO A 403 23.11 -2.70 1.85
CA PRO A 403 22.03 -2.57 2.82
C PRO A 403 21.64 -1.12 3.08
N SER A 404 20.34 -0.86 3.08
CA SER A 404 19.76 0.46 3.35
C SER A 404 18.69 0.43 4.42
N GLY A 405 18.08 1.58 4.68
CA GLY A 405 16.83 1.67 5.43
C GLY A 405 15.64 1.08 4.66
N TRP A 406 14.49 1.00 5.31
CA TRP A 406 13.26 0.50 4.71
C TRP A 406 12.75 1.42 3.59
N GLY A 407 12.60 0.83 2.39
CA GLY A 407 12.05 1.50 1.21
C GLY A 407 13.04 2.48 0.57
N SER A 408 14.12 1.99 -0.06
CA SER A 408 15.07 2.86 -0.77
C SER A 408 14.44 3.53 -1.98
N THR A 409 14.55 4.87 -2.08
CA THR A 409 13.89 5.68 -3.12
C THR A 409 14.87 6.33 -4.08
N ARG A 410 16.04 6.76 -3.61
CA ARG A 410 17.05 7.41 -4.45
C ARG A 410 18.47 7.02 -4.04
N VAL A 411 19.35 7.03 -5.01
CA VAL A 411 20.79 6.84 -4.83
C VAL A 411 21.54 7.86 -5.68
N GLU A 412 22.56 8.51 -5.09
CA GLU A 412 23.44 9.45 -5.78
C GLU A 412 24.90 9.16 -5.41
N LEU A 413 25.84 9.55 -6.28
CA LEU A 413 27.27 9.41 -6.04
C LEU A 413 27.90 10.75 -5.65
N SER A 414 28.94 10.69 -4.83
CA SER A 414 29.82 11.86 -4.67
C SER A 414 30.55 12.17 -5.96
N LYS A 415 30.96 13.40 -6.18
CA LYS A 415 31.63 13.83 -7.42
C LYS A 415 32.92 13.05 -7.74
N ASP A 416 33.61 12.57 -6.72
CA ASP A 416 34.81 11.74 -6.86
C ASP A 416 34.53 10.22 -6.77
N GLU A 417 33.26 9.85 -6.75
CA GLU A 417 32.73 8.49 -6.65
C GLU A 417 33.26 7.67 -5.46
N LYS A 418 33.70 8.37 -4.38
CA LYS A 418 34.15 7.66 -3.18
C LYS A 418 33.03 7.34 -2.21
N ASP A 419 31.95 8.11 -2.23
CA ASP A 419 30.80 7.93 -1.37
C ASP A 419 29.53 7.74 -2.19
N ILE A 420 28.63 6.94 -1.65
CA ILE A 420 27.26 6.69 -2.14
C ILE A 420 26.30 7.30 -1.13
N TYR A 421 25.34 8.09 -1.59
CA TYR A 421 24.27 8.65 -0.79
C TYR A 421 22.96 7.95 -1.12
N ILE A 422 22.24 7.49 -0.07
CA ILE A 422 21.01 6.73 -0.21
C ILE A 422 19.94 7.39 0.67
N ILE A 423 18.73 7.54 0.15
CA ILE A 423 17.56 7.89 0.97
C ILE A 423 16.55 6.74 0.96
N SER A 424 15.86 6.57 2.09
CA SER A 424 14.82 5.55 2.25
C SER A 424 13.59 6.18 2.89
N CYS A 425 12.40 5.90 2.33
CA CYS A 425 11.17 6.60 2.70
C CYS A 425 10.70 6.28 4.13
N ARG A 426 10.95 5.06 4.64
CA ARG A 426 10.48 4.58 5.94
C ARG A 426 11.58 4.25 6.94
N GLY A 427 12.85 4.50 6.58
CA GLY A 427 14.03 4.41 7.45
C GLY A 427 14.12 3.13 8.28
N LEU A 428 13.80 3.19 9.58
CA LEU A 428 13.81 2.05 10.51
C LEU A 428 12.40 1.70 11.05
N GLY A 429 11.34 2.27 10.48
CA GLY A 429 9.97 2.11 10.95
C GLY A 429 9.52 3.19 11.92
N ALA A 430 8.33 3.03 12.51
CA ALA A 430 7.69 4.02 13.39
C ALA A 430 8.14 3.90 14.85
N GLY A 431 8.21 2.67 15.38
CA GLY A 431 8.42 2.42 16.81
C GLY A 431 7.15 2.65 17.64
N PRO A 432 7.25 2.66 18.98
CA PRO A 432 6.11 2.82 19.86
C PRO A 432 5.46 4.22 19.73
N ASN A 433 4.13 4.25 19.85
CA ASN A 433 3.31 5.48 19.81
C ASN A 433 2.30 5.49 20.96
N GLY A 434 2.76 5.42 22.16
CA GLY A 434 1.96 5.40 23.40
C GLY A 434 2.59 4.49 24.46
N GLY A 435 1.88 4.32 25.58
CA GLY A 435 2.33 3.50 26.69
C GLY A 435 3.22 4.22 27.69
N GLU A 436 3.76 3.48 28.66
CA GLU A 436 4.58 4.03 29.75
C GLU A 436 5.87 4.67 29.20
N GLY A 437 6.14 5.88 29.62
CA GLY A 437 7.36 6.60 29.22
C GLY A 437 7.36 7.21 27.80
N PHE A 438 6.28 7.05 27.06
CA PHE A 438 6.16 7.64 25.72
C PHE A 438 6.16 9.18 25.80
N VAL A 439 6.96 9.79 24.94
CA VAL A 439 7.03 11.25 24.78
C VAL A 439 6.47 11.58 23.40
N SER A 440 5.44 12.45 23.38
CA SER A 440 4.83 12.90 22.12
C SER A 440 5.87 13.52 21.19
N PRO A 441 6.01 13.00 19.97
CA PRO A 441 6.91 13.59 18.99
C PRO A 441 6.38 14.94 18.48
N GLU A 442 7.30 15.87 18.16
CA GLU A 442 6.93 17.22 17.67
C GLU A 442 6.18 17.19 16.33
N GLN A 443 6.38 16.16 15.53
CA GLN A 443 5.77 15.98 14.22
C GLN A 443 4.31 15.51 14.26
N GLY A 444 3.82 15.00 15.39
CA GLY A 444 2.46 14.49 15.55
C GLY A 444 2.41 13.05 16.00
N HIS A 445 1.22 12.42 15.93
CA HIS A 445 0.94 11.06 16.41
C HIS A 445 0.48 10.10 15.31
N TYR A 446 0.22 10.60 14.11
CA TYR A 446 -0.12 9.74 12.98
C TYR A 446 1.07 8.82 12.66
N VAL A 447 0.81 7.54 12.37
CA VAL A 447 1.88 6.56 12.15
C VAL A 447 2.85 6.98 11.05
N GLY A 448 2.35 7.53 9.95
CA GLY A 448 3.17 8.07 8.86
C GLY A 448 4.04 9.26 9.28
N ASP A 449 3.60 10.10 10.24
CA ASP A 449 4.41 11.24 10.72
C ASP A 449 5.57 10.81 11.62
N ILE A 450 5.38 9.75 12.43
CA ILE A 450 6.41 9.21 13.34
C ILE A 450 7.37 8.25 12.67
N GLN A 451 7.01 7.71 11.52
CA GLN A 451 7.84 6.86 10.68
C GLN A 451 8.86 7.69 9.90
N LEU A 452 9.99 7.97 10.54
CA LEU A 452 11.01 8.83 9.94
C LEU A 452 11.73 8.14 8.79
N GLY A 453 11.93 8.86 7.69
CA GLY A 453 12.83 8.47 6.61
C GLY A 453 14.29 8.53 7.02
N SER A 454 15.19 8.16 6.11
CA SER A 454 16.62 8.19 6.37
C SER A 454 17.45 8.73 5.21
N PHE A 455 18.58 9.33 5.57
CA PHE A 455 19.70 9.61 4.68
C PHE A 455 20.91 8.78 5.14
N GLN A 456 21.60 8.18 4.20
CA GLN A 456 22.72 7.28 4.47
C GLN A 456 23.91 7.65 3.59
N LYS A 457 25.10 7.70 4.17
CA LYS A 457 26.38 7.92 3.47
C LYS A 457 27.24 6.68 3.61
N VAL A 458 27.56 6.04 2.48
CA VAL A 458 28.31 4.79 2.41
C VAL A 458 29.56 5.00 1.60
N SER A 459 30.73 4.70 2.13
CA SER A 459 31.96 4.67 1.34
C SER A 459 31.88 3.59 0.27
N MET A 460 32.35 3.89 -0.94
CA MET A 460 32.31 2.96 -2.07
C MET A 460 32.91 1.62 -1.69
N PRO A 461 32.13 0.51 -1.69
CA PRO A 461 32.60 -0.78 -1.23
C PRO A 461 33.58 -1.42 -2.23
N SER A 462 34.60 -2.09 -1.73
CA SER A 462 35.38 -3.04 -2.54
C SER A 462 34.53 -4.25 -2.93
N ASP A 463 34.94 -5.04 -3.92
CA ASP A 463 34.23 -6.26 -4.35
C ASP A 463 34.04 -7.26 -3.19
N ILE A 464 35.01 -7.38 -2.29
CA ILE A 464 34.90 -8.23 -1.10
C ILE A 464 33.81 -7.68 -0.17
N LYS A 465 33.83 -6.37 0.08
CA LYS A 465 32.86 -5.74 0.97
C LYS A 465 31.44 -5.76 0.39
N LEU A 466 31.32 -5.58 -0.93
CA LEU A 466 30.03 -5.69 -1.63
C LEU A 466 29.43 -7.10 -1.51
N LYS A 467 30.27 -8.13 -1.52
CA LYS A 467 29.81 -9.51 -1.28
C LYS A 467 29.29 -9.70 0.15
N GLU A 468 30.02 -9.20 1.16
CA GLU A 468 29.55 -9.21 2.56
C GLU A 468 28.22 -8.45 2.73
N TYR A 469 28.08 -7.30 2.09
CA TYR A 469 26.85 -6.54 2.08
C TYR A 469 25.69 -7.28 1.42
N THR A 470 25.97 -8.00 0.32
CA THR A 470 24.97 -8.82 -0.36
C THR A 470 24.47 -9.94 0.54
N GLU A 471 25.36 -10.65 1.21
CA GLU A 471 25.01 -11.69 2.19
C GLU A 471 24.15 -11.10 3.33
N GLN A 472 24.54 -9.92 3.85
CA GLN A 472 23.79 -9.21 4.89
C GLN A 472 22.37 -8.83 4.43
N VAL A 473 22.17 -8.33 3.19
CA VAL A 473 20.85 -8.01 2.64
C VAL A 473 19.98 -9.27 2.56
N ILE A 474 20.52 -10.38 2.09
CA ILE A 474 19.78 -11.64 2.01
C ILE A 474 19.37 -12.12 3.40
N ASP A 475 20.30 -12.15 4.36
CA ASP A 475 20.03 -12.57 5.74
C ASP A 475 19.04 -11.64 6.47
N ASN A 476 19.01 -10.35 6.10
CA ASN A 476 18.01 -9.40 6.59
C ASN A 476 16.61 -9.65 6.02
N THR A 477 16.52 -10.27 4.85
CA THR A 477 15.25 -10.40 4.13
C THR A 477 14.56 -11.71 4.44
N PHE A 478 15.26 -12.83 4.39
CA PHE A 478 14.68 -14.14 4.67
C PHE A 478 15.70 -15.19 5.09
N ILE A 479 15.21 -16.19 5.81
CA ILE A 479 15.94 -17.40 6.18
C ILE A 479 15.24 -18.62 5.59
N GLU A 480 16.02 -19.69 5.29
CA GLU A 480 15.47 -20.98 4.91
C GLU A 480 15.29 -21.84 6.17
N THR A 481 14.08 -22.34 6.39
CA THR A 481 13.73 -23.20 7.53
C THR A 481 13.24 -24.56 7.06
N SER A 482 13.63 -25.63 7.74
CA SER A 482 13.13 -26.98 7.49
C SER A 482 11.95 -27.29 8.42
N ILE A 483 10.83 -27.72 7.85
CA ILE A 483 9.63 -28.13 8.58
C ILE A 483 9.34 -29.60 8.28
N VAL A 484 9.00 -30.36 9.32
CA VAL A 484 8.49 -31.72 9.17
C VAL A 484 6.97 -31.67 9.10
N ASP A 485 6.41 -31.94 7.92
CA ASP A 485 4.96 -32.07 7.75
C ASP A 485 4.55 -33.52 8.03
N ASP A 486 3.86 -33.72 9.17
CA ASP A 486 3.31 -35.02 9.56
C ASP A 486 1.88 -35.24 9.03
N GLY A 487 1.35 -34.27 8.26
CA GLY A 487 0.03 -34.30 7.65
C GLY A 487 -1.12 -33.95 8.60
N LYS A 488 -0.87 -33.64 9.86
CA LYS A 488 -1.92 -33.35 10.86
C LYS A 488 -2.36 -31.89 10.84
N ASN A 489 -1.41 -30.95 10.77
CA ASN A 489 -1.79 -29.54 10.77
C ASN A 489 -2.74 -29.23 9.60
N PRO A 490 -3.93 -28.64 9.82
CA PRO A 490 -4.88 -28.30 8.73
C PRO A 490 -4.28 -27.44 7.64
N MET A 491 -3.34 -26.57 7.96
CA MET A 491 -2.63 -25.71 7.00
C MET A 491 -1.37 -26.40 6.46
N PRO A 492 -1.28 -26.76 5.17
CA PRO A 492 -0.04 -27.24 4.55
C PRO A 492 1.08 -26.19 4.69
N PRO A 493 2.36 -26.58 4.85
CA PRO A 493 3.46 -25.61 4.92
C PRO A 493 3.82 -24.99 3.55
N LEU A 494 3.38 -25.59 2.45
CA LEU A 494 3.57 -25.11 1.08
C LEU A 494 2.34 -25.42 0.22
N PRO A 495 2.04 -24.58 -0.78
CA PRO A 495 1.07 -24.94 -1.83
C PRO A 495 1.47 -26.22 -2.54
N GLY A 496 0.52 -27.05 -2.95
CA GLY A 496 0.74 -28.29 -3.69
C GLY A 496 1.29 -29.47 -2.89
N LEU A 497 1.68 -29.28 -1.64
CA LEU A 497 2.24 -30.38 -0.83
C LEU A 497 1.18 -31.42 -0.47
N ARG A 498 0.01 -30.98 -0.03
CA ARG A 498 -1.18 -31.78 0.28
C ARG A 498 -2.43 -30.90 0.32
N GLN A 499 -3.58 -31.51 0.30
CA GLN A 499 -4.85 -30.79 0.45
C GLN A 499 -5.10 -30.42 1.94
N SER A 500 -5.67 -29.26 2.16
CA SER A 500 -6.20 -28.82 3.44
C SER A 500 -7.60 -29.41 3.68
N PRO A 501 -7.99 -29.74 4.91
CA PRO A 501 -9.40 -30.00 5.25
C PRO A 501 -10.26 -28.72 5.21
N ILE A 502 -9.64 -27.55 5.29
CA ILE A 502 -10.30 -26.25 5.12
C ILE A 502 -10.50 -26.00 3.64
N LYS A 503 -11.76 -25.82 3.23
CA LYS A 503 -12.16 -25.66 1.82
C LYS A 503 -12.59 -24.23 1.51
N TYR A 504 -13.04 -23.49 2.52
CA TYR A 504 -13.63 -22.17 2.37
C TYR A 504 -12.88 -21.20 3.28
N VAL A 505 -12.43 -20.10 2.71
CA VAL A 505 -11.82 -18.99 3.45
C VAL A 505 -12.72 -17.77 3.29
N VAL A 506 -13.07 -17.12 4.41
CA VAL A 506 -13.73 -15.82 4.42
C VAL A 506 -12.70 -14.82 4.95
N TYR A 507 -12.30 -13.86 4.13
CA TYR A 507 -11.26 -12.88 4.43
C TYR A 507 -11.90 -11.51 4.60
N ILE A 508 -11.93 -11.02 5.84
CA ILE A 508 -12.61 -9.78 6.26
C ILE A 508 -11.57 -8.72 6.55
N THR A 509 -11.70 -7.59 5.87
CA THR A 509 -10.90 -6.40 6.08
C THR A 509 -11.72 -5.35 6.82
N LYS A 510 -11.10 -4.68 7.78
CA LYS A 510 -11.63 -3.57 8.56
C LYS A 510 -10.74 -2.35 8.40
N GLU A 511 -11.10 -1.22 9.00
CA GLU A 511 -10.41 0.06 8.84
C GLU A 511 -9.85 0.58 10.17
N ASN A 512 -8.52 0.65 10.22
CA ASN A 512 -7.69 1.59 10.95
C ASN A 512 -7.66 1.43 12.48
N ARG A 513 -7.46 0.20 13.02
CA ARG A 513 -7.25 0.07 14.47
C ARG A 513 -5.97 -0.66 14.81
N THR A 514 -5.29 -0.19 15.89
CA THR A 514 -4.14 -0.88 16.45
C THR A 514 -4.54 -1.99 17.39
N TYR A 515 -3.58 -2.86 17.68
CA TYR A 515 -3.75 -3.94 18.66
C TYR A 515 -4.12 -3.42 20.04
N ASP A 516 -3.37 -2.47 20.61
CA ASP A 516 -3.62 -1.98 21.96
C ASP A 516 -4.96 -1.25 22.11
N GLU A 517 -5.42 -0.54 21.08
CA GLU A 517 -6.70 0.16 21.12
C GLU A 517 -7.88 -0.77 21.36
N VAL A 518 -7.80 -2.00 20.84
CA VAL A 518 -8.88 -3.00 20.92
C VAL A 518 -8.55 -4.11 21.91
N PHE A 519 -7.35 -4.67 21.86
CA PHE A 519 -6.95 -5.88 22.58
C PHE A 519 -5.98 -5.64 23.75
N GLY A 520 -5.57 -4.41 24.01
CA GLY A 520 -4.62 -4.08 25.08
C GLY A 520 -4.99 -4.64 26.45
N GLN A 521 -6.28 -4.97 26.71
CA GLN A 521 -6.78 -5.56 27.94
C GLN A 521 -6.74 -7.11 27.98
N LEU A 522 -6.44 -7.78 26.87
CA LEU A 522 -6.44 -9.24 26.82
C LEU A 522 -5.28 -9.80 27.63
N LYS A 523 -5.60 -10.74 28.53
CA LYS A 523 -4.60 -11.42 29.37
C LYS A 523 -3.80 -12.43 28.56
N ASN A 524 -2.57 -12.67 28.97
CA ASN A 524 -1.61 -13.60 28.34
C ASN A 524 -1.20 -13.21 26.93
N ALA A 525 -1.30 -11.94 26.61
CA ALA A 525 -0.87 -11.33 25.36
C ALA A 525 -0.09 -10.06 25.66
N ALA A 526 0.73 -9.60 24.72
CA ALA A 526 1.54 -8.41 24.85
C ALA A 526 0.70 -7.14 24.62
N GLY A 527 -0.18 -6.78 25.56
CA GLY A 527 -1.06 -5.62 25.47
C GLY A 527 -0.83 -4.60 26.57
N ASP A 528 -1.08 -3.33 26.27
CA ASP A 528 -1.16 -2.23 27.23
C ASP A 528 -2.61 -1.80 27.42
N SER A 529 -3.19 -2.17 28.59
CA SER A 529 -4.59 -1.87 28.91
C SER A 529 -4.89 -0.37 29.04
N THR A 530 -3.87 0.47 29.25
CA THR A 530 -4.03 1.92 29.35
C THR A 530 -4.31 2.58 28.00
N LEU A 531 -4.06 1.87 26.90
CA LEU A 531 -4.30 2.32 25.52
C LEU A 531 -5.61 1.74 24.93
N ALA A 532 -6.28 0.83 25.64
CA ALA A 532 -7.43 0.08 25.14
C ALA A 532 -8.74 0.89 25.12
N ARG A 533 -8.77 1.97 24.36
CA ARG A 533 -9.94 2.87 24.26
C ARG A 533 -11.19 2.22 23.66
N TYR A 534 -11.02 1.18 22.86
CA TYR A 534 -12.11 0.40 22.28
C TYR A 534 -12.29 -0.98 22.93
N GLY A 535 -11.74 -1.17 24.14
CA GLY A 535 -11.87 -2.39 24.91
C GLY A 535 -13.24 -2.60 25.53
N VAL A 536 -13.27 -3.44 26.58
CA VAL A 536 -14.47 -3.77 27.36
C VAL A 536 -14.23 -3.47 28.84
N ASN A 537 -15.30 -3.13 29.57
CA ASN A 537 -15.27 -2.82 30.99
C ASN A 537 -14.31 -1.67 31.36
N ASN A 538 -14.19 -0.68 30.49
CA ASN A 538 -13.41 0.52 30.73
C ASN A 538 -14.27 1.61 31.38
N GLU A 539 -13.62 2.45 32.17
CA GLU A 539 -14.20 3.69 32.65
C GLU A 539 -13.72 4.82 31.72
N TYR A 540 -14.65 5.39 30.98
CA TYR A 540 -14.37 6.52 30.11
C TYR A 540 -15.20 7.72 30.50
N THR A 541 -14.65 8.91 30.28
CA THR A 541 -15.35 10.17 30.36
C THR A 541 -15.54 10.72 28.96
N LEU A 542 -16.78 11.05 28.58
CA LEU A 542 -17.02 11.70 27.29
C LEU A 542 -16.26 13.04 27.20
N PRO A 543 -15.63 13.36 26.06
CA PRO A 543 -15.18 14.72 25.79
C PRO A 543 -16.42 15.57 25.55
N GLU A 544 -16.39 16.84 25.92
CA GLU A 544 -17.41 17.82 25.59
C GLU A 544 -18.50 18.10 26.63
N GLU A 545 -19.41 19.00 26.28
CA GLU A 545 -20.39 19.64 27.16
C GLU A 545 -21.35 18.68 27.88
N ASN A 546 -21.45 17.44 27.41
CA ASN A 546 -22.32 16.39 27.97
C ASN A 546 -21.53 15.27 28.67
N ARG A 547 -20.40 15.59 29.31
CA ARG A 547 -19.62 14.60 30.07
C ARG A 547 -20.51 13.88 31.07
N LYS A 548 -20.70 12.58 30.83
CA LYS A 548 -21.21 11.65 31.80
C LYS A 548 -20.10 10.62 32.06
N ASP A 549 -19.88 10.29 33.31
CA ASP A 549 -19.04 9.14 33.66
C ASP A 549 -19.86 7.86 33.43
N PHE A 550 -19.40 7.03 32.52
CA PHE A 550 -20.06 5.78 32.18
C PHE A 550 -19.18 4.61 32.59
N PRO A 551 -19.50 3.92 33.67
CA PRO A 551 -18.75 2.75 34.10
C PRO A 551 -19.06 1.55 33.17
N ASN A 552 -18.08 0.67 33.02
CA ASN A 552 -18.22 -0.62 32.39
C ASN A 552 -18.64 -0.57 30.91
N LEU A 553 -18.02 0.28 30.11
CA LEU A 553 -18.24 0.31 28.67
C LEU A 553 -17.76 -0.99 27.99
N ARG A 554 -18.48 -1.40 26.94
CA ARG A 554 -18.14 -2.57 26.10
C ARG A 554 -18.18 -2.15 24.64
N ILE A 555 -17.10 -1.58 24.17
CA ILE A 555 -17.05 -1.08 22.79
C ILE A 555 -16.91 -2.24 21.79
N SER A 556 -16.02 -3.21 22.08
CA SER A 556 -15.75 -4.34 21.20
C SER A 556 -16.00 -5.73 21.87
N PRO A 557 -17.21 -6.01 22.38
CA PRO A 557 -17.49 -7.28 23.06
C PRO A 557 -17.37 -8.50 22.14
N ASN A 558 -17.69 -8.37 20.85
CA ASN A 558 -17.60 -9.46 19.89
C ASN A 558 -16.16 -9.78 19.50
N HIS A 559 -15.31 -8.77 19.31
CA HIS A 559 -13.86 -8.96 19.10
C HIS A 559 -13.24 -9.70 20.29
N HIS A 560 -13.52 -9.26 21.52
CA HIS A 560 -13.01 -9.88 22.73
C HIS A 560 -13.55 -11.31 22.94
N LYS A 561 -14.79 -11.57 22.57
CA LYS A 561 -15.36 -12.93 22.63
C LYS A 561 -14.74 -13.83 21.57
N ALA A 562 -14.60 -13.35 20.35
CA ALA A 562 -13.98 -14.10 19.26
C ALA A 562 -12.52 -14.46 19.59
N ALA A 563 -11.74 -13.51 20.12
CA ALA A 563 -10.38 -13.74 20.58
C ALA A 563 -10.28 -14.80 21.69
N LYS A 564 -11.28 -14.87 22.60
CA LYS A 564 -11.36 -15.89 23.68
C LYS A 564 -11.86 -17.25 23.19
N GLN A 565 -12.72 -17.28 22.18
CA GLN A 565 -13.27 -18.53 21.63
C GLN A 565 -12.36 -19.17 20.59
N PHE A 566 -11.63 -18.38 19.82
CA PHE A 566 -10.76 -18.79 18.73
C PHE A 566 -9.31 -18.33 18.96
N ALA A 567 -8.59 -17.93 17.91
CA ALA A 567 -7.21 -17.48 18.02
C ALA A 567 -7.01 -16.06 17.48
N PHE A 568 -6.05 -15.35 18.06
CA PHE A 568 -5.63 -14.04 17.60
C PHE A 568 -4.10 -13.89 17.73
N SER A 569 -3.52 -12.88 17.06
CA SER A 569 -2.12 -12.52 17.19
C SER A 569 -1.94 -11.31 18.09
N ASP A 570 -0.87 -11.30 18.90
CA ASP A 570 -0.36 -10.10 19.57
C ASP A 570 0.91 -9.54 18.93
N ASN A 571 1.32 -10.15 17.79
CA ASN A 571 2.54 -9.80 17.07
C ASN A 571 2.27 -9.71 15.55
N TYR A 572 1.16 -9.06 15.16
CA TYR A 572 0.78 -8.78 13.79
C TYR A 572 0.93 -7.29 13.48
N TYR A 573 1.47 -6.98 12.29
CA TYR A 573 1.74 -5.63 11.83
C TYR A 573 1.19 -5.40 10.42
N CYS A 574 0.62 -4.21 10.19
CA CYS A 574 0.36 -3.70 8.85
C CYS A 574 1.67 -3.21 8.22
N ASP A 575 1.94 -3.59 6.96
CA ASP A 575 3.09 -3.06 6.20
C ASP A 575 2.80 -1.64 5.65
N SER A 576 1.75 -1.00 6.16
CA SER A 576 1.17 0.25 5.68
C SER A 576 1.03 1.27 6.80
N ASP A 577 1.19 2.53 6.45
CA ASP A 577 0.96 3.72 7.28
C ASP A 577 -0.32 4.50 6.89
N ALA A 578 -1.00 4.07 5.83
CA ALA A 578 -2.26 4.63 5.34
C ALA A 578 -3.04 3.61 4.50
N SER A 579 -4.36 3.79 4.41
CA SER A 579 -5.27 2.91 3.65
C SER A 579 -4.89 2.78 2.18
N VAL A 580 -4.32 3.82 1.57
CA VAL A 580 -3.75 3.75 0.21
C VAL A 580 -2.79 2.58 0.06
N HIS A 581 -1.89 2.38 1.01
CA HIS A 581 -0.94 1.26 1.00
C HIS A 581 -1.57 -0.05 1.48
N GLY A 582 -2.41 0.02 2.52
CA GLY A 582 -2.99 -1.14 3.19
C GLY A 582 -3.83 -2.01 2.26
N HIS A 583 -4.74 -1.38 1.51
CA HIS A 583 -5.60 -2.11 0.57
C HIS A 583 -4.82 -2.78 -0.58
N HIS A 584 -3.66 -2.24 -0.97
CA HIS A 584 -2.76 -2.91 -1.92
C HIS A 584 -2.12 -4.16 -1.30
N TRP A 585 -1.54 -4.02 -0.10
CA TRP A 585 -0.91 -5.12 0.61
C TRP A 585 -1.87 -6.27 0.91
N LEU A 586 -3.12 -5.96 1.30
CA LEU A 586 -4.17 -6.96 1.58
C LEU A 586 -4.46 -7.90 0.41
N VAL A 587 -4.26 -7.45 -0.81
CA VAL A 587 -4.51 -8.23 -2.04
C VAL A 587 -3.22 -8.62 -2.78
N GLY A 588 -2.08 -8.50 -2.13
CA GLY A 588 -0.78 -8.95 -2.65
C GLY A 588 -0.20 -8.07 -3.76
N VAL A 589 -0.64 -6.82 -3.85
CA VAL A 589 -0.05 -5.80 -4.71
C VAL A 589 0.88 -4.94 -3.86
N ILE A 590 2.18 -5.00 -4.12
CA ILE A 590 3.15 -4.20 -3.39
C ILE A 590 3.06 -2.75 -3.89
N PRO A 591 2.85 -1.74 -3.00
CA PRO A 591 2.81 -0.34 -3.40
C PRO A 591 4.06 0.07 -4.19
N ASN A 592 3.85 0.50 -5.43
CA ASN A 592 4.92 0.97 -6.31
C ASN A 592 5.16 2.49 -6.14
N GLU A 593 6.10 3.06 -6.87
CA GLU A 593 6.43 4.49 -6.82
C GLU A 593 5.25 5.40 -7.19
N TRP A 594 4.30 4.91 -7.98
CA TRP A 594 3.10 5.65 -8.33
C TRP A 594 2.10 5.70 -7.17
N VAL A 595 1.90 4.59 -6.45
CA VAL A 595 1.08 4.55 -5.23
C VAL A 595 1.66 5.49 -4.18
N GLU A 596 2.98 5.46 -3.98
CA GLU A 596 3.68 6.36 -3.06
C GLU A 596 3.49 7.85 -3.43
N ALA A 597 3.63 8.19 -4.71
CA ALA A 597 3.38 9.54 -5.21
C ALA A 597 1.92 9.98 -5.01
N ASN A 598 0.95 9.07 -5.19
CA ASN A 598 -0.46 9.37 -5.00
C ASN A 598 -0.85 9.49 -3.53
N ALA A 599 -0.28 8.72 -2.63
CA ALA A 599 -0.44 8.90 -1.19
C ALA A 599 -0.12 10.32 -0.76
N SER A 600 0.99 10.87 -1.29
CA SER A 600 1.41 12.26 -1.06
C SER A 600 0.52 13.32 -1.73
N THR A 601 -0.20 12.97 -2.81
CA THR A 601 -0.92 13.94 -3.66
C THR A 601 -2.43 13.82 -3.62
N SER A 602 -2.96 12.96 -2.77
CA SER A 602 -4.37 12.53 -2.72
C SER A 602 -5.46 13.63 -2.70
N LYS A 603 -5.11 14.88 -2.41
CA LYS A 603 -6.07 16.00 -2.35
C LYS A 603 -6.34 16.69 -3.71
N THR A 604 -5.90 16.12 -4.83
CA THR A 604 -5.72 16.86 -6.08
C THR A 604 -6.48 16.37 -7.30
N VAL A 605 -7.38 15.43 -7.12
CA VAL A 605 -8.30 15.04 -8.19
C VAL A 605 -9.26 16.20 -8.51
N MET A 606 -9.26 16.63 -9.76
CA MET A 606 -10.06 17.74 -10.25
C MET A 606 -10.84 17.27 -11.49
N PRO A 607 -12.02 16.63 -11.32
CA PRO A 607 -12.74 15.96 -12.40
C PRO A 607 -13.04 16.85 -13.59
N PHE A 608 -13.32 18.14 -13.35
CA PHE A 608 -13.65 19.13 -14.38
C PHE A 608 -12.47 19.95 -14.88
N SER A 609 -11.24 19.62 -14.45
CA SER A 609 -10.05 20.30 -14.94
C SER A 609 -9.83 20.05 -16.42
N LYS A 610 -9.31 21.07 -17.11
CA LYS A 610 -8.80 20.95 -18.49
C LYS A 610 -7.45 20.19 -18.52
N ALA A 611 -6.74 20.17 -17.40
CA ALA A 611 -5.50 19.40 -17.23
C ALA A 611 -5.85 17.92 -17.03
N GLU A 612 -5.65 17.10 -18.07
CA GLU A 612 -6.04 15.68 -18.08
C GLU A 612 -5.44 14.88 -16.93
N GLY A 613 -4.23 15.19 -16.54
CA GLY A 613 -3.52 14.52 -15.43
C GLY A 613 -4.12 14.78 -14.04
N ARG A 614 -5.03 15.77 -13.93
CA ARG A 614 -5.77 16.04 -12.69
C ARG A 614 -7.01 15.15 -12.51
N ARG A 615 -7.37 14.36 -13.51
CA ARG A 615 -8.54 13.47 -13.47
C ARG A 615 -8.19 12.04 -13.13
N PHE A 616 -6.94 11.75 -12.75
CA PHE A 616 -6.55 10.40 -12.37
C PHE A 616 -7.32 9.94 -11.13
N PRO A 617 -7.62 8.64 -11.02
CA PRO A 617 -8.26 8.09 -9.84
C PRO A 617 -7.38 8.32 -8.61
N LYS A 618 -8.04 8.54 -7.49
CA LYS A 618 -7.40 8.66 -6.19
C LYS A 618 -7.45 7.29 -5.54
N THR A 619 -6.35 6.58 -5.57
CA THR A 619 -6.22 5.29 -4.93
C THR A 619 -6.42 5.41 -3.42
N ILE A 620 -7.54 4.98 -2.88
CA ILE A 620 -7.79 4.97 -1.42
C ILE A 620 -8.20 3.59 -0.92
N GLY A 621 -8.86 2.78 -1.69
CA GLY A 621 -9.34 1.48 -1.26
C GLY A 621 -9.47 0.52 -2.42
N SER A 622 -8.99 0.93 -3.61
CA SER A 622 -8.95 0.13 -4.83
C SER A 622 -7.51 0.01 -5.33
N VAL A 623 -7.31 -0.91 -6.24
CA VAL A 623 -6.08 -1.02 -7.01
C VAL A 623 -6.39 -0.56 -8.43
N ASP A 624 -5.85 0.58 -8.82
CA ASP A 624 -6.05 1.20 -10.13
C ASP A 624 -5.04 0.68 -11.17
N PRO A 625 -5.26 0.90 -12.48
CA PRO A 625 -4.38 0.33 -13.52
C PRO A 625 -2.90 0.67 -13.39
N GLU A 626 -2.57 1.87 -12.89
CA GLU A 626 -1.18 2.29 -12.65
C GLU A 626 -0.54 1.62 -11.43
N ASP A 627 -1.37 1.04 -10.55
CA ASP A 627 -0.93 0.41 -9.30
C ASP A 627 -0.62 -1.08 -9.48
N TYR A 628 -1.13 -1.73 -10.53
CA TYR A 628 -1.07 -3.18 -10.69
C TYR A 628 0.37 -3.69 -10.72
N ALA A 629 0.62 -4.78 -9.98
CA ALA A 629 1.83 -5.59 -10.18
C ALA A 629 1.85 -6.23 -11.57
N GLU A 630 3.01 -6.61 -12.09
CA GLU A 630 3.17 -7.17 -13.44
C GLU A 630 2.13 -8.23 -13.77
N ILE A 631 1.97 -9.23 -12.92
CA ILE A 631 1.04 -10.35 -13.10
C ILE A 631 -0.19 -10.28 -12.18
N GLY A 632 -0.44 -9.10 -11.59
CA GLY A 632 -1.53 -8.89 -10.62
C GLY A 632 -1.21 -9.38 -9.22
N GLY A 633 -2.26 -9.46 -8.40
CA GLY A 633 -2.21 -9.89 -7.01
C GLY A 633 -3.02 -11.17 -6.76
N LEU A 634 -3.75 -11.17 -5.63
CA LEU A 634 -4.59 -12.28 -5.17
C LEU A 634 -5.61 -12.72 -6.23
N TRP A 635 -6.30 -11.77 -6.85
CA TRP A 635 -7.40 -12.04 -7.78
C TRP A 635 -6.94 -12.78 -9.04
N GLU A 636 -5.87 -12.32 -9.65
CA GLU A 636 -5.27 -12.91 -10.84
C GLU A 636 -4.60 -14.25 -10.51
N ALA A 637 -4.02 -14.39 -9.32
CA ALA A 637 -3.44 -15.66 -8.88
C ALA A 637 -4.52 -16.76 -8.75
N LEU A 638 -5.67 -16.43 -8.17
CA LEU A 638 -6.82 -17.34 -8.07
C LEU A 638 -7.36 -17.69 -9.45
N GLU A 639 -7.56 -16.69 -10.33
CA GLU A 639 -8.07 -16.91 -11.69
C GLU A 639 -7.14 -17.84 -12.50
N ARG A 640 -5.81 -17.64 -12.44
CA ARG A 640 -4.81 -18.51 -13.10
C ARG A 640 -4.89 -19.97 -12.65
N GLN A 641 -5.25 -20.20 -11.39
CA GLN A 641 -5.40 -21.55 -10.81
C GLN A 641 -6.82 -22.10 -10.91
N ASN A 642 -7.76 -21.37 -11.56
CA ASN A 642 -9.18 -21.70 -11.61
C ASN A 642 -9.80 -21.91 -10.22
N VAL A 643 -9.36 -21.15 -9.25
CA VAL A 643 -9.95 -21.07 -7.92
C VAL A 643 -10.98 -19.95 -7.92
N GLU A 644 -12.25 -20.29 -7.79
CA GLU A 644 -13.33 -19.32 -7.78
C GLU A 644 -13.33 -18.50 -6.47
N PHE A 645 -13.75 -17.25 -6.59
CA PHE A 645 -13.88 -16.34 -5.45
C PHE A 645 -15.07 -15.39 -5.66
N TYR A 646 -15.47 -14.73 -4.57
CA TYR A 646 -16.50 -13.71 -4.62
C TYR A 646 -16.19 -12.58 -3.64
N ASN A 647 -16.45 -11.34 -4.06
CA ASN A 647 -16.05 -10.15 -3.33
C ASN A 647 -17.26 -9.33 -2.85
N PHE A 648 -17.24 -8.93 -1.58
CA PHE A 648 -18.16 -8.02 -0.96
C PHE A 648 -17.42 -6.74 -0.54
N GLY A 649 -17.20 -5.83 -1.48
CA GLY A 649 -16.72 -4.47 -1.25
C GLY A 649 -15.22 -4.28 -1.08
N GLN A 650 -14.41 -5.32 -0.92
CA GLN A 650 -12.96 -5.16 -0.81
C GLN A 650 -12.37 -4.75 -2.18
N ALA A 651 -11.41 -3.82 -2.15
CA ALA A 651 -10.78 -3.23 -3.33
C ALA A 651 -11.78 -2.54 -4.30
N ASN A 652 -12.94 -2.16 -3.81
CA ASN A 652 -13.90 -1.32 -4.53
C ASN A 652 -13.67 0.13 -4.15
N GLU A 653 -13.39 0.96 -5.13
CA GLU A 653 -13.27 2.38 -4.89
C GLU A 653 -14.59 3.01 -4.46
N SER A 654 -14.51 4.02 -3.59
CA SER A 654 -15.65 4.78 -3.08
C SER A 654 -16.20 5.85 -4.05
N GLY A 655 -15.85 5.80 -5.33
CA GLY A 655 -16.37 6.73 -6.36
C GLY A 655 -15.94 8.17 -6.21
N HIS A 656 -14.82 8.41 -5.57
CA HIS A 656 -14.10 9.68 -5.48
C HIS A 656 -14.64 10.74 -4.62
N GLU A 657 -15.85 10.89 -4.32
CA GLU A 657 -16.13 12.24 -4.13
C GLU A 657 -16.71 12.67 -2.86
N ARG A 658 -17.65 12.27 -2.41
CA ARG A 658 -18.25 12.77 -1.18
C ARG A 658 -19.08 11.66 -0.57
N GLU A 659 -18.75 11.30 0.63
CA GLU A 659 -19.55 10.38 1.43
C GLU A 659 -21.02 10.80 1.55
N GLU A 660 -21.33 12.07 1.29
CA GLU A 660 -22.70 12.60 1.31
C GLU A 660 -23.54 12.14 0.12
N TRP A 661 -22.89 11.76 -0.99
CA TRP A 661 -23.54 11.46 -2.28
C TRP A 661 -23.27 10.04 -2.68
N TYR A 662 -24.08 9.17 -2.24
CA TYR A 662 -23.92 7.73 -2.44
C TYR A 662 -25.22 7.10 -2.94
N ASP A 663 -25.06 6.06 -3.73
CA ASP A 663 -26.12 5.12 -3.98
C ASP A 663 -26.31 4.24 -2.72
N THR A 664 -27.51 4.21 -2.21
CA THR A 664 -27.83 3.46 -0.99
C THR A 664 -27.66 1.96 -1.13
N ASN A 665 -27.49 1.44 -2.35
CA ASN A 665 -27.27 0.02 -2.59
C ASN A 665 -25.80 -0.35 -2.49
N THR A 666 -24.89 0.45 -3.05
CA THR A 666 -23.47 0.12 -3.13
C THR A 666 -22.57 1.05 -2.33
N GLY A 667 -23.04 2.25 -1.97
CA GLY A 667 -22.22 3.25 -1.32
C GLY A 667 -21.15 3.88 -2.21
N ALA A 668 -21.21 3.65 -3.51
CA ALA A 668 -20.28 4.19 -4.49
C ALA A 668 -21.02 4.91 -5.60
N ALA A 669 -20.41 5.97 -6.14
CA ALA A 669 -20.95 6.72 -7.28
C ALA A 669 -19.79 7.26 -8.14
N HIS A 670 -19.69 6.76 -9.37
CA HIS A 670 -18.61 7.10 -10.29
C HIS A 670 -19.02 8.14 -11.34
N GLY A 671 -18.32 9.24 -11.36
CA GLY A 671 -18.45 10.26 -12.42
C GLY A 671 -17.20 10.29 -13.33
N VAL A 672 -16.03 9.98 -12.78
CA VAL A 672 -14.81 9.66 -13.52
C VAL A 672 -14.81 8.17 -13.85
N MET A 673 -14.43 7.82 -15.09
CA MET A 673 -14.51 6.43 -15.55
C MET A 673 -13.27 5.66 -15.15
N ILE A 674 -13.40 4.86 -14.10
CA ILE A 674 -12.36 4.02 -13.53
C ILE A 674 -12.71 2.56 -13.81
N PRO A 675 -11.80 1.74 -14.35
CA PRO A 675 -12.03 0.31 -14.49
C PRO A 675 -11.73 -0.41 -13.17
N MET A 676 -12.40 -1.51 -12.90
CA MET A 676 -12.01 -2.45 -11.87
C MET A 676 -11.05 -3.50 -12.44
N GLN A 677 -10.20 -4.12 -11.63
CA GLN A 677 -9.43 -5.30 -12.06
C GLN A 677 -10.35 -6.31 -12.74
N ARG A 678 -9.95 -6.82 -13.90
CA ARG A 678 -10.82 -7.67 -14.74
C ARG A 678 -11.30 -8.93 -14.03
N ALA A 679 -10.41 -9.59 -13.28
CA ALA A 679 -10.73 -10.79 -12.50
C ALA A 679 -11.77 -10.49 -11.41
N LEU A 680 -11.63 -9.33 -10.75
CA LEU A 680 -12.49 -8.90 -9.65
C LEU A 680 -13.86 -8.43 -10.15
N PHE A 681 -13.93 -7.68 -11.26
CA PHE A 681 -15.17 -7.11 -11.80
C PHE A 681 -16.28 -8.15 -12.02
N LYS A 682 -15.92 -9.33 -12.52
CA LYS A 682 -16.86 -10.43 -12.77
C LYS A 682 -17.38 -11.11 -11.50
N ARG A 683 -16.70 -10.92 -10.38
CA ARG A 683 -16.90 -11.65 -9.13
C ARG A 683 -17.18 -10.76 -7.94
N THR A 684 -17.62 -9.51 -8.18
CA THR A 684 -17.93 -8.53 -7.14
C THR A 684 -19.44 -8.33 -7.03
N SER A 685 -19.96 -8.28 -5.79
CA SER A 685 -21.34 -7.91 -5.51
C SER A 685 -21.58 -6.45 -5.89
N HIS A 686 -22.55 -6.20 -6.76
CA HIS A 686 -23.00 -4.84 -7.11
C HIS A 686 -24.05 -4.29 -6.13
N ASN A 687 -24.46 -5.08 -5.14
CA ASN A 687 -25.44 -4.67 -4.12
C ASN A 687 -24.80 -4.38 -2.77
N TYR A 688 -23.55 -4.82 -2.56
CA TYR A 688 -22.84 -4.60 -1.30
C TYR A 688 -22.23 -3.20 -1.27
N ALA A 689 -22.50 -2.47 -0.18
CA ALA A 689 -21.94 -1.13 0.01
C ALA A 689 -20.42 -1.21 0.25
N GLY A 690 -19.64 -0.54 -0.60
CA GLY A 690 -18.20 -0.36 -0.42
C GLY A 690 -17.86 0.61 0.71
N TYR A 691 -16.68 1.22 0.67
CA TYR A 691 -16.26 2.23 1.65
C TYR A 691 -17.15 3.47 1.57
N ASN A 692 -17.96 3.68 2.58
CA ASN A 692 -18.75 4.89 2.82
C ASN A 692 -19.21 4.92 4.29
N MET A 693 -18.68 5.84 5.09
CA MET A 693 -18.99 5.97 6.51
C MET A 693 -20.44 6.43 6.81
N ASN A 694 -21.19 6.88 5.82
CA ASN A 694 -22.61 7.19 5.97
C ASN A 694 -23.51 5.96 5.95
N ILE A 695 -22.98 4.80 5.53
CA ILE A 695 -23.70 3.52 5.48
C ILE A 695 -23.30 2.67 6.68
N PRO A 696 -24.27 2.23 7.53
CA PRO A 696 -23.97 1.36 8.66
C PRO A 696 -23.40 0.01 8.22
N ASP A 697 -22.48 -0.56 9.01
CA ASP A 697 -22.04 -1.94 8.81
C ASP A 697 -23.21 -2.93 9.00
N GLN A 698 -24.23 -2.56 9.77
CA GLN A 698 -25.45 -3.36 9.89
C GLN A 698 -26.18 -3.49 8.55
N TYR A 699 -26.18 -2.43 7.72
CA TYR A 699 -26.74 -2.48 6.36
C TYR A 699 -25.91 -3.40 5.45
N ARG A 700 -24.57 -3.34 5.56
CA ARG A 700 -23.67 -4.25 4.86
C ARG A 700 -23.92 -5.71 5.23
N MET A 701 -24.14 -5.97 6.52
CA MET A 701 -24.48 -7.33 6.98
C MET A 701 -25.81 -7.82 6.42
N ASP A 702 -26.83 -6.98 6.33
CA ASP A 702 -28.10 -7.37 5.70
C ASP A 702 -27.92 -7.71 4.22
N GLN A 703 -27.11 -6.94 3.50
CA GLN A 703 -26.79 -7.22 2.09
C GLN A 703 -26.02 -8.54 1.94
N PHE A 704 -24.98 -8.74 2.76
CA PHE A 704 -24.19 -9.97 2.78
C PHE A 704 -25.02 -11.20 3.09
N GLU A 705 -25.75 -11.21 4.22
CA GLU A 705 -26.59 -12.35 4.65
C GLU A 705 -27.65 -12.69 3.61
N THR A 706 -28.27 -11.66 3.00
CA THR A 706 -29.30 -11.83 1.96
C THR A 706 -28.70 -12.46 0.69
N GLU A 707 -27.60 -11.92 0.17
CA GLU A 707 -27.00 -12.42 -1.06
C GLU A 707 -26.35 -13.78 -0.87
N PHE A 708 -25.65 -14.00 0.26
CA PHE A 708 -25.08 -15.30 0.64
C PHE A 708 -26.17 -16.39 0.71
N THR A 709 -27.28 -16.10 1.39
CA THR A 709 -28.41 -17.05 1.53
C THR A 709 -29.00 -17.35 0.17
N LYS A 710 -29.28 -16.33 -0.63
CA LYS A 710 -29.88 -16.49 -1.96
C LYS A 710 -29.01 -17.30 -2.90
N LYS A 711 -27.69 -17.09 -2.93
CA LYS A 711 -26.78 -17.77 -3.85
C LYS A 711 -26.41 -19.17 -3.37
N TRP A 712 -26.03 -19.32 -2.10
CA TRP A 712 -25.29 -20.48 -1.61
C TRP A 712 -26.04 -21.34 -0.57
N ILE A 713 -27.13 -20.84 0.02
CA ILE A 713 -27.97 -21.65 0.91
C ILE A 713 -29.21 -22.14 0.18
N ASP A 714 -29.99 -21.21 -0.40
CA ASP A 714 -31.26 -21.49 -1.07
C ASP A 714 -31.11 -21.70 -2.57
N GLY A 715 -30.02 -21.22 -3.18
CA GLY A 715 -29.71 -21.36 -4.59
C GLY A 715 -28.94 -22.64 -4.90
N ASP A 716 -28.70 -22.88 -6.18
CA ASP A 716 -28.00 -24.06 -6.71
C ASP A 716 -26.47 -23.87 -6.80
N GLU A 717 -25.97 -22.65 -6.52
CA GLU A 717 -24.53 -22.34 -6.55
C GLU A 717 -23.85 -22.86 -5.26
N GLU A 718 -22.64 -23.38 -5.40
CA GLU A 718 -21.80 -23.71 -4.23
C GLU A 718 -21.01 -22.47 -3.85
N MET A 719 -20.77 -22.29 -2.53
CA MET A 719 -19.92 -21.20 -2.03
C MET A 719 -18.52 -21.30 -2.63
N PRO A 720 -17.95 -20.22 -3.17
CA PRO A 720 -16.58 -20.27 -3.71
C PRO A 720 -15.55 -20.48 -2.59
N PRO A 721 -14.38 -21.07 -2.93
CA PRO A 721 -13.29 -21.30 -1.98
C PRO A 721 -12.81 -20.05 -1.23
N LEU A 722 -12.88 -18.86 -1.86
CA LEU A 722 -12.57 -17.59 -1.19
C LEU A 722 -13.75 -16.63 -1.30
N VAL A 723 -14.13 -16.06 -0.16
CA VAL A 723 -15.02 -14.89 -0.09
C VAL A 723 -14.26 -13.77 0.62
N THR A 724 -14.22 -12.59 0.02
CA THR A 724 -13.63 -11.39 0.63
C THR A 724 -14.71 -10.39 1.00
N MET A 725 -14.48 -9.64 2.07
CA MET A 725 -15.46 -8.68 2.58
C MET A 725 -14.76 -7.48 3.22
N MET A 726 -15.29 -6.27 3.01
CA MET A 726 -14.89 -5.07 3.72
C MET A 726 -15.99 -4.63 4.70
N ILE A 727 -15.62 -4.37 5.96
CA ILE A 727 -16.49 -3.83 7.01
C ILE A 727 -15.77 -2.59 7.60
N PRO A 728 -15.98 -1.37 7.04
CA PRO A 728 -15.06 -0.25 7.26
C PRO A 728 -15.45 0.73 8.37
N ASN A 729 -16.57 0.56 9.10
CA ASN A 729 -17.07 1.64 9.96
C ASN A 729 -16.20 1.93 11.19
N ASP A 730 -15.30 1.06 11.59
CA ASP A 730 -14.32 1.35 12.64
C ASP A 730 -13.31 2.45 12.27
N HIS A 731 -13.19 2.84 10.98
CA HIS A 731 -12.50 4.07 10.55
C HIS A 731 -12.98 5.30 11.34
N GLY A 732 -14.28 5.36 11.62
CA GLY A 732 -14.90 6.50 12.27
C GLY A 732 -15.13 7.67 11.30
N ALA A 733 -16.14 8.48 11.63
CA ALA A 733 -16.50 9.67 10.88
C ALA A 733 -17.05 10.74 11.84
N GLY A 734 -17.56 11.87 11.31
CA GLY A 734 -18.25 12.88 12.09
C GLY A 734 -19.45 12.30 12.85
N ILE A 735 -19.62 12.67 14.12
CA ILE A 735 -20.76 12.24 14.93
C ILE A 735 -22.09 12.63 14.30
N ARG A 736 -23.08 11.73 14.35
CA ARG A 736 -24.43 11.89 13.77
C ARG A 736 -25.46 11.29 14.72
N PRO A 737 -25.82 11.99 15.82
CA PRO A 737 -26.79 11.47 16.79
C PRO A 737 -28.13 11.12 16.18
N GLU A 738 -28.57 11.87 15.18
CA GLU A 738 -29.82 11.65 14.43
C GLU A 738 -29.83 10.36 13.60
N ASP A 739 -28.66 9.84 13.27
CA ASP A 739 -28.46 8.59 12.55
C ASP A 739 -27.99 7.43 13.49
N GLY A 740 -28.02 7.63 14.80
CA GLY A 740 -27.62 6.57 15.75
C GLY A 740 -26.14 6.55 16.13
N TYR A 741 -25.34 7.56 15.69
CA TYR A 741 -23.90 7.67 15.99
C TYR A 741 -23.61 8.93 16.84
N PRO A 742 -23.97 8.94 18.12
CA PRO A 742 -23.78 10.11 19.00
C PRO A 742 -22.31 10.37 19.37
N TYR A 743 -21.42 9.39 19.19
CA TYR A 743 -20.01 9.45 19.58
C TYR A 743 -19.09 8.87 18.49
N GLN A 744 -17.80 9.21 18.54
CA GLN A 744 -16.79 8.58 17.67
C GLN A 744 -16.72 7.05 17.86
N HIS A 745 -16.87 6.60 19.12
CA HIS A 745 -16.89 5.18 19.45
C HIS A 745 -18.09 4.42 18.88
N SER A 746 -19.14 5.12 18.49
CA SER A 746 -20.34 4.50 17.89
C SER A 746 -20.01 3.72 16.63
N PHE A 747 -19.07 4.21 15.87
CA PHE A 747 -18.59 3.55 14.65
C PHE A 747 -17.88 2.23 14.93
N MET A 748 -17.05 2.18 15.98
CA MET A 748 -16.41 0.93 16.41
C MET A 748 -17.44 -0.07 16.98
N VAL A 749 -18.49 0.40 17.67
CA VAL A 749 -19.57 -0.47 18.17
C VAL A 749 -20.40 -1.03 17.02
N ASP A 750 -20.67 -0.23 15.97
CA ASP A 750 -21.34 -0.72 14.76
C ASP A 750 -20.52 -1.82 14.07
N ASN A 751 -19.21 -1.58 13.90
CA ASN A 751 -18.28 -2.56 13.34
C ASN A 751 -18.18 -3.84 14.19
N ASP A 752 -18.04 -3.73 15.51
CA ASP A 752 -17.99 -4.89 16.42
C ASP A 752 -19.27 -5.76 16.32
N LEU A 753 -20.42 -5.12 16.23
CA LEU A 753 -21.70 -5.82 16.04
C LEU A 753 -21.72 -6.54 14.68
N ALA A 754 -21.18 -5.94 13.63
CA ALA A 754 -21.09 -6.56 12.30
C ALA A 754 -20.16 -7.77 12.31
N VAL A 755 -18.97 -7.67 12.93
CA VAL A 755 -18.06 -8.81 13.14
C VAL A 755 -18.75 -9.94 13.89
N GLY A 756 -19.49 -9.61 14.95
CA GLY A 756 -20.29 -10.58 15.69
C GLY A 756 -21.36 -11.25 14.81
N ARG A 757 -22.09 -10.47 13.98
CA ARG A 757 -23.12 -10.97 13.06
C ARG A 757 -22.56 -11.93 12.03
N VAL A 758 -21.46 -11.57 11.37
CA VAL A 758 -20.87 -12.42 10.35
C VAL A 758 -20.39 -13.75 10.92
N LEU A 759 -19.73 -13.76 12.07
CA LEU A 759 -19.32 -15.00 12.75
C LEU A 759 -20.55 -15.84 13.20
N HIS A 760 -21.58 -15.18 13.75
CA HIS A 760 -22.82 -15.83 14.14
C HIS A 760 -23.51 -16.50 12.94
N PHE A 761 -23.65 -15.79 11.84
CA PHE A 761 -24.26 -16.27 10.60
C PHE A 761 -23.47 -17.45 10.01
N LEU A 762 -22.18 -17.23 9.69
CA LEU A 762 -21.33 -18.23 9.03
C LEU A 762 -21.21 -19.53 9.84
N SER A 763 -21.09 -19.43 11.19
CA SER A 763 -20.94 -20.59 12.05
C SER A 763 -22.19 -21.50 12.11
N ARG A 764 -23.31 -21.08 11.51
CA ARG A 764 -24.57 -21.86 11.42
C ARG A 764 -24.88 -22.35 10.01
N THR A 765 -24.01 -22.05 9.04
CA THR A 765 -24.14 -22.55 7.67
C THR A 765 -23.59 -23.97 7.52
N LYS A 766 -24.00 -24.65 6.47
CA LYS A 766 -23.44 -25.98 6.07
C LYS A 766 -21.93 -25.95 5.80
N TYR A 767 -21.38 -24.78 5.51
CA TYR A 767 -19.98 -24.55 5.14
C TYR A 767 -19.04 -24.44 6.34
N TRP A 768 -19.57 -24.13 7.54
CA TRP A 768 -18.76 -23.88 8.74
C TRP A 768 -17.75 -24.98 9.05
N LYS A 769 -18.14 -26.22 8.89
CA LYS A 769 -17.30 -27.39 9.21
C LYS A 769 -15.95 -27.43 8.48
N ASP A 770 -15.85 -26.80 7.33
CA ASP A 770 -14.67 -26.76 6.45
C ASP A 770 -14.20 -25.31 6.23
N MET A 771 -14.56 -24.35 7.12
CA MET A 771 -14.34 -22.90 6.94
C MET A 771 -13.25 -22.36 7.86
N LEU A 772 -12.51 -21.39 7.32
CA LEU A 772 -11.64 -20.45 8.04
C LEU A 772 -12.14 -19.02 7.80
N VAL A 773 -12.30 -18.25 8.87
CA VAL A 773 -12.56 -16.80 8.79
C VAL A 773 -11.31 -16.08 9.29
N ILE A 774 -10.77 -15.18 8.49
CA ILE A 774 -9.63 -14.30 8.81
C ILE A 774 -10.15 -12.88 8.91
N ILE A 775 -9.83 -12.16 9.98
CA ILE A 775 -10.26 -10.79 10.24
C ILE A 775 -9.03 -9.95 10.54
N THR A 776 -8.84 -8.86 9.81
CA THR A 776 -7.70 -7.95 9.95
C THR A 776 -8.08 -6.50 9.62
N GLU A 777 -7.16 -5.58 9.88
CA GLU A 777 -7.23 -4.16 9.48
C GLU A 777 -6.38 -3.91 8.22
N ASP A 778 -6.63 -2.80 7.52
CA ASP A 778 -5.82 -2.36 6.38
C ASP A 778 -4.61 -1.52 6.80
N ASP A 779 -4.78 -0.65 7.79
CA ASP A 779 -3.72 0.17 8.38
C ASP A 779 -3.99 0.47 9.86
N PRO A 780 -3.02 1.00 10.62
CA PRO A 780 -3.18 1.32 12.04
C PRO A 780 -3.68 2.75 12.28
N GLN A 781 -3.95 3.57 11.27
CA GLN A 781 -4.33 5.00 11.30
C GLN A 781 -3.52 5.85 12.31
N GLY A 782 -4.08 6.08 13.49
CA GLY A 782 -3.43 6.83 14.54
C GLY A 782 -2.20 6.16 15.11
N GLY A 783 -2.06 4.85 14.90
CA GLY A 783 -0.91 4.05 15.31
C GLY A 783 -0.67 4.02 16.83
N VAL A 784 -1.72 4.09 17.67
CA VAL A 784 -1.58 4.09 19.14
C VAL A 784 -1.28 2.68 19.63
N ASP A 785 0.00 2.41 19.90
CA ASP A 785 0.47 1.11 20.39
C ASP A 785 1.79 1.25 21.15
N HIS A 786 1.99 0.45 22.21
CA HIS A 786 3.19 0.56 23.06
C HIS A 786 4.42 -0.16 22.50
N ILE A 787 4.26 -0.99 21.47
CA ILE A 787 5.36 -1.73 20.81
C ILE A 787 5.76 -1.04 19.51
N ASP A 788 4.80 -0.89 18.58
CA ASP A 788 5.04 -0.23 17.29
C ASP A 788 3.74 0.32 16.71
N GLY A 789 3.80 1.51 16.14
CA GLY A 789 2.64 2.15 15.53
C GLY A 789 1.95 1.36 14.42
N HIS A 790 2.61 0.37 13.82
CA HIS A 790 2.03 -0.52 12.80
C HIS A 790 1.35 -1.76 13.37
N ARG A 791 1.47 -2.02 14.69
CA ARG A 791 0.89 -3.22 15.27
C ARG A 791 -0.63 -3.16 15.28
N SER A 792 -1.27 -4.19 14.71
CA SER A 792 -2.70 -4.19 14.45
C SER A 792 -3.37 -5.54 14.76
N ILE A 793 -4.59 -5.73 14.27
CA ILE A 793 -5.46 -6.85 14.60
C ILE A 793 -5.32 -7.96 13.57
N LEU A 794 -5.09 -9.19 14.04
CA LEU A 794 -5.28 -10.41 13.28
C LEU A 794 -6.02 -11.43 14.14
N MET A 795 -7.22 -11.80 13.72
CA MET A 795 -8.01 -12.90 14.31
C MET A 795 -8.27 -13.98 13.27
N MET A 796 -8.28 -15.24 13.72
CA MET A 796 -8.71 -16.36 12.91
C MET A 796 -9.79 -17.13 13.66
N ALA A 797 -10.89 -17.49 12.99
CA ALA A 797 -12.00 -18.26 13.54
C ALA A 797 -12.39 -19.41 12.61
N GLY A 798 -12.80 -20.52 13.19
CA GLY A 798 -13.21 -21.71 12.45
C GLY A 798 -12.98 -22.97 13.25
N PRO A 799 -13.53 -24.13 12.82
CA PRO A 799 -13.41 -25.36 13.58
C PRO A 799 -11.96 -25.84 13.78
N TYR A 800 -11.09 -25.61 12.81
CA TYR A 800 -9.68 -26.02 12.84
C TYR A 800 -8.75 -24.99 13.48
N VAL A 801 -9.28 -23.91 14.07
CA VAL A 801 -8.51 -22.88 14.77
C VAL A 801 -8.46 -23.21 16.26
N LYS A 802 -7.30 -23.07 16.89
CA LYS A 802 -7.11 -23.29 18.33
C LYS A 802 -8.01 -22.38 19.17
N LYS A 803 -8.47 -22.88 20.30
CA LYS A 803 -9.32 -22.12 21.23
C LYS A 803 -8.50 -21.25 22.17
N GLY A 804 -8.86 -19.98 22.29
CA GLY A 804 -8.27 -19.03 23.22
C GLY A 804 -6.75 -18.95 23.07
N TYR A 805 -6.26 -19.12 21.86
CA TYR A 805 -4.83 -19.15 21.55
C TYR A 805 -4.32 -17.75 21.16
N VAL A 806 -3.18 -17.39 21.70
CA VAL A 806 -2.44 -16.18 21.31
C VAL A 806 -1.22 -16.60 20.49
N SER A 807 -1.17 -16.18 19.25
CA SER A 807 0.03 -16.34 18.43
C SER A 807 1.01 -15.22 18.70
N HIS A 808 2.25 -15.56 19.00
CA HIS A 808 3.37 -14.64 19.15
C HIS A 808 4.27 -14.63 17.91
N THR A 809 3.89 -15.39 16.87
CA THR A 809 4.60 -15.37 15.59
C THR A 809 4.46 -13.99 14.96
N HIS A 810 5.60 -13.37 14.57
CA HIS A 810 5.58 -12.12 13.83
C HIS A 810 4.85 -12.32 12.51
N ALA A 811 3.77 -11.64 12.32
CA ALA A 811 2.89 -11.76 11.16
C ALA A 811 2.64 -10.40 10.50
N ASN A 812 2.33 -10.43 9.21
CA ASN A 812 1.98 -9.27 8.40
C ASN A 812 0.99 -9.67 7.29
N PHE A 813 0.68 -8.78 6.35
CA PHE A 813 -0.20 -9.09 5.21
C PHE A 813 0.30 -10.28 4.38
N GLY A 814 1.61 -10.37 4.13
CA GLY A 814 2.21 -11.52 3.43
C GLY A 814 1.96 -12.85 4.15
N SER A 815 1.92 -12.85 5.48
CA SER A 815 1.60 -14.06 6.29
C SER A 815 0.14 -14.50 6.12
N ILE A 816 -0.79 -13.55 5.98
CA ILE A 816 -2.20 -13.83 5.69
C ILE A 816 -2.34 -14.44 4.30
N LEU A 817 -1.74 -13.80 3.28
CA LEU A 817 -1.78 -14.28 1.89
C LEU A 817 -1.12 -15.67 1.76
N LYS A 818 0.03 -15.87 2.41
CA LYS A 818 0.69 -17.18 2.49
C LYS A 818 -0.22 -18.25 3.09
N THR A 819 -0.99 -17.91 4.12
CA THR A 819 -1.98 -18.82 4.72
C THR A 819 -3.09 -19.17 3.73
N ILE A 820 -3.65 -18.19 3.03
CA ILE A 820 -4.68 -18.37 1.99
C ILE A 820 -4.13 -19.25 0.85
N TYR A 821 -2.96 -18.92 0.33
CA TYR A 821 -2.34 -19.67 -0.78
C TYR A 821 -2.03 -21.12 -0.40
N ASN A 822 -1.52 -21.36 0.79
CA ASN A 822 -1.24 -22.72 1.26
C ASN A 822 -2.51 -23.56 1.41
N ILE A 823 -3.59 -22.98 1.96
CA ILE A 823 -4.89 -23.66 2.14
C ILE A 823 -5.55 -23.94 0.78
N LEU A 824 -5.59 -22.95 -0.12
CA LEU A 824 -6.28 -23.03 -1.41
C LEU A 824 -5.41 -23.62 -2.53
N ASN A 825 -4.17 -23.98 -2.23
CA ASN A 825 -3.22 -24.56 -3.18
C ASN A 825 -2.91 -23.62 -4.37
N VAL A 826 -2.66 -22.34 -4.07
CA VAL A 826 -2.30 -21.30 -5.04
C VAL A 826 -0.81 -20.98 -4.91
N PRO A 827 -0.03 -20.97 -5.99
CA PRO A 827 1.38 -20.56 -5.94
C PRO A 827 1.56 -19.12 -5.41
N TYR A 828 2.68 -18.87 -4.74
CA TYR A 828 3.06 -17.54 -4.28
C TYR A 828 3.24 -16.56 -5.45
N VAL A 829 2.97 -15.28 -5.23
CA VAL A 829 2.90 -14.26 -6.27
C VAL A 829 4.12 -13.34 -6.27
N ASN A 830 4.64 -13.01 -5.08
CA ASN A 830 5.72 -12.04 -4.94
C ASN A 830 6.73 -12.39 -3.84
N HIS A 831 7.76 -11.55 -3.67
CA HIS A 831 8.80 -11.75 -2.67
C HIS A 831 8.28 -11.73 -1.23
N PHE A 832 7.22 -10.95 -0.96
CA PHE A 832 6.71 -10.77 0.40
C PHE A 832 5.92 -11.98 0.87
N ASP A 833 5.01 -12.49 0.04
CA ASP A 833 4.19 -13.64 0.42
C ASP A 833 5.02 -14.93 0.59
N VAL A 834 6.00 -15.17 -0.30
CA VAL A 834 6.88 -16.36 -0.19
C VAL A 834 7.80 -16.32 1.03
N THR A 835 8.26 -15.12 1.42
CA THR A 835 9.19 -14.96 2.56
C THR A 835 8.51 -14.68 3.89
N ALA A 836 7.20 -14.42 3.92
CA ALA A 836 6.45 -14.15 5.13
C ALA A 836 6.46 -15.30 6.13
N SER A 837 6.16 -15.01 7.39
CA SER A 837 6.04 -16.04 8.43
C SER A 837 4.91 -17.03 8.14
N LEU A 838 5.11 -18.28 8.51
CA LEU A 838 4.11 -19.34 8.38
C LEU A 838 3.27 -19.44 9.66
N LEU A 839 1.95 -19.27 9.55
CA LEU A 839 1.03 -19.19 10.69
C LEU A 839 0.41 -20.56 11.07
N GLN A 840 1.18 -21.64 11.00
CA GLN A 840 0.69 -23.00 11.37
C GLN A 840 0.32 -23.12 12.85
N ASP A 841 0.85 -22.25 13.68
CA ASP A 841 0.57 -22.24 15.12
C ASP A 841 -0.87 -21.88 15.49
N PHE A 842 -1.61 -21.20 14.61
CA PHE A 842 -3.05 -20.93 14.79
C PHE A 842 -3.92 -22.19 14.76
N PHE A 843 -3.47 -23.27 14.13
CA PHE A 843 -4.32 -24.40 13.76
C PHE A 843 -4.18 -25.60 14.66
N THR A 844 -5.24 -26.44 14.70
CA THR A 844 -5.32 -27.70 15.44
C THR A 844 -5.90 -28.82 14.56
N ASP A 845 -5.45 -30.06 14.77
CA ASP A 845 -6.02 -31.27 14.17
C ASP A 845 -7.22 -31.83 14.92
N GLU A 846 -7.60 -31.18 16.02
CA GLU A 846 -8.80 -31.48 16.81
C GLU A 846 -9.87 -30.40 16.58
N PRO A 847 -10.76 -30.53 15.56
CA PRO A 847 -11.70 -29.48 15.20
C PRO A 847 -12.82 -29.33 16.23
N ASP A 848 -13.20 -28.06 16.49
CA ASP A 848 -14.38 -27.72 17.29
C ASP A 848 -15.44 -27.02 16.45
N PHE A 849 -16.56 -27.69 16.26
CA PHE A 849 -17.68 -27.20 15.46
C PHE A 849 -18.65 -26.31 16.20
N THR A 850 -18.37 -25.94 17.46
CA THR A 850 -19.24 -25.09 18.27
C THR A 850 -19.48 -23.75 17.56
N PRO A 851 -20.75 -23.37 17.29
CA PRO A 851 -21.06 -22.14 16.61
C PRO A 851 -20.75 -20.92 17.50
N TYR A 852 -20.41 -19.80 16.86
CA TYR A 852 -20.27 -18.53 17.55
C TYR A 852 -21.64 -17.93 17.88
N THR A 853 -21.80 -17.42 19.10
CA THR A 853 -23.00 -16.71 19.54
C THR A 853 -22.68 -15.22 19.68
N LEU A 854 -23.41 -14.40 18.95
CA LEU A 854 -23.28 -12.95 18.94
C LEU A 854 -23.49 -12.34 20.33
N GLU A 855 -22.60 -11.41 20.71
CA GLU A 855 -22.84 -10.47 21.83
C GLU A 855 -23.57 -9.24 21.30
N ARG A 856 -24.57 -8.78 22.06
CA ARG A 856 -25.32 -7.59 21.69
C ARG A 856 -24.46 -6.35 21.93
N HIS A 857 -24.55 -5.39 21.00
CA HIS A 857 -23.88 -4.11 21.09
C HIS A 857 -24.35 -3.27 22.28
N ASP A 858 -23.56 -2.27 22.64
CA ASP A 858 -23.93 -1.27 23.65
C ASP A 858 -24.86 -0.21 23.06
N SER A 859 -26.15 -0.33 23.31
CA SER A 859 -27.18 0.58 22.77
C SER A 859 -27.09 2.02 23.29
N ARG A 860 -26.25 2.28 24.29
CA ARG A 860 -26.01 3.62 24.84
C ARG A 860 -25.01 4.40 23.99
N VAL A 861 -24.12 3.67 23.31
CA VAL A 861 -23.08 4.22 22.45
C VAL A 861 -23.50 4.25 20.98
N PHE A 862 -24.23 3.23 20.53
CA PHE A 862 -24.71 3.13 19.15
C PHE A 862 -26.16 2.67 19.11
N ASP A 863 -27.01 3.42 18.41
CA ASP A 863 -28.41 3.06 18.18
C ASP A 863 -28.57 2.39 16.81
N ALA A 864 -28.44 1.05 16.81
CA ALA A 864 -28.49 0.26 15.58
C ALA A 864 -29.86 0.33 14.88
N GLU A 865 -30.98 0.48 15.61
CA GLU A 865 -32.31 0.63 15.02
C GLU A 865 -32.45 1.98 14.31
N LEU A 866 -31.96 3.05 14.93
CA LEU A 866 -32.01 4.38 14.35
C LEU A 866 -31.10 4.45 13.11
N SER A 867 -29.93 3.81 13.12
CA SER A 867 -29.01 3.80 11.98
C SER A 867 -29.61 3.13 10.73
N MET A 868 -30.50 2.15 10.91
CA MET A 868 -31.14 1.42 9.82
C MET A 868 -32.44 2.07 9.32
N LYS A 869 -33.00 3.02 10.07
CA LYS A 869 -34.31 3.60 9.81
C LYS A 869 -34.41 4.29 8.44
N LYS A 870 -33.38 4.98 8.00
CA LYS A 870 -33.37 5.66 6.70
C LYS A 870 -33.42 4.70 5.49
N TYR A 871 -33.11 3.43 5.70
CA TYR A 871 -33.19 2.37 4.70
C TYR A 871 -34.49 1.58 4.77
N ASN A 872 -35.45 1.97 5.63
CA ASN A 872 -36.68 1.20 5.95
C ASN A 872 -36.38 -0.24 6.40
N LYS A 873 -35.32 -0.43 7.17
CA LYS A 873 -34.87 -1.72 7.69
C LYS A 873 -34.87 -1.72 9.21
N THR A 874 -35.00 -2.93 9.77
CA THR A 874 -34.88 -3.20 11.20
C THR A 874 -33.92 -4.35 11.42
N ILE A 875 -33.32 -4.43 12.61
CA ILE A 875 -32.44 -5.53 12.98
C ILE A 875 -33.30 -6.65 13.58
N ASP A 876 -33.10 -7.88 13.11
CA ASP A 876 -33.77 -9.05 13.69
C ASP A 876 -33.08 -9.51 14.99
N TRP A 877 -33.42 -8.86 16.08
CA TRP A 877 -32.88 -9.13 17.40
C TRP A 877 -33.15 -10.56 17.92
N ARG A 878 -34.04 -11.33 17.28
CA ARG A 878 -34.28 -12.74 17.63
C ARG A 878 -33.08 -13.63 17.31
N LYS A 879 -32.21 -13.15 16.40
CA LYS A 879 -30.97 -13.83 16.05
C LYS A 879 -29.83 -13.55 17.03
N ILE A 880 -30.05 -12.64 17.99
CA ILE A 880 -29.03 -12.10 18.87
C ILE A 880 -29.34 -12.49 20.31
N GLU A 881 -28.42 -13.17 20.98
CA GLU A 881 -28.49 -13.35 22.44
C GLU A 881 -28.16 -12.02 23.12
N GLN A 882 -29.01 -11.62 24.07
CA GLN A 882 -28.85 -10.36 24.77
C GLN A 882 -27.68 -10.41 25.75
N GLY A 883 -26.66 -9.59 25.50
CA GLY A 883 -25.67 -9.23 26.49
C GLY A 883 -26.15 -8.08 27.40
N PRO A 884 -25.44 -7.73 28.46
CA PRO A 884 -25.74 -6.56 29.28
C PRO A 884 -25.61 -5.26 28.45
N SER A 885 -26.52 -4.30 28.66
CA SER A 885 -26.47 -2.99 28.03
C SER A 885 -25.44 -2.08 28.71
N MET A 886 -24.86 -1.14 28.00
CA MET A 886 -23.78 -0.28 28.48
C MET A 886 -23.76 1.11 27.82
N ASP A 887 -23.09 2.09 28.42
CA ASP A 887 -23.15 3.50 28.06
C ASP A 887 -21.76 4.10 27.74
N ASP A 888 -21.70 4.84 26.73
CA ASP A 888 -20.81 5.92 26.27
C ASP A 888 -19.28 5.84 26.31
N ALA A 889 -18.66 6.44 25.34
CA ALA A 889 -17.23 6.37 25.12
C ALA A 889 -16.61 7.65 24.55
N ASP A 890 -15.32 7.86 24.78
CA ASP A 890 -14.58 9.05 24.41
C ASP A 890 -13.17 8.80 23.85
N ASP A 891 -12.54 9.88 23.39
CA ASP A 891 -11.18 9.89 22.90
C ASP A 891 -10.18 9.52 24.03
N ALA A 892 -9.74 8.28 24.04
CA ALA A 892 -8.87 7.73 25.07
C ALA A 892 -7.52 8.43 25.17
N ARG A 893 -6.99 8.97 24.05
CA ARG A 893 -5.73 9.74 24.07
C ARG A 893 -5.87 10.99 24.92
N LYS A 894 -6.93 11.79 24.75
CA LYS A 894 -7.15 13.00 25.56
C LYS A 894 -7.22 12.68 27.05
N ILE A 895 -7.86 11.55 27.41
CA ILE A 895 -7.96 11.11 28.79
C ILE A 895 -6.61 10.66 29.34
N LEU A 896 -5.90 9.82 28.63
CA LEU A 896 -4.59 9.29 29.04
C LEU A 896 -3.55 10.40 29.21
N TYR A 897 -3.52 11.38 28.31
CA TYR A 897 -2.61 12.50 28.40
C TYR A 897 -3.01 13.51 29.50
N LYS A 898 -4.32 13.69 29.75
CA LYS A 898 -4.79 14.57 30.81
C LYS A 898 -4.46 14.04 32.21
N LYS A 899 -4.56 12.74 32.45
CA LYS A 899 -4.15 12.09 33.70
C LYS A 899 -2.66 12.23 33.99
N LYS A 900 -1.80 12.20 32.96
CA LYS A 900 -0.34 12.36 33.10
C LYS A 900 0.12 13.82 33.39
N THR A 901 -0.70 14.81 33.05
CA THR A 901 -0.40 16.24 33.33
C THR A 901 -0.97 16.71 34.65
N GLU A 902 -1.83 15.92 35.30
CA GLU A 902 -2.43 16.23 36.62
C GLU A 902 -1.73 15.48 37.77
N GLU A 903 -0.87 14.47 37.47
CA GLU A 903 0.09 13.85 38.37
C GLU A 903 1.49 14.54 38.25
#